data_7c756bf8a6e4973fafa2529d7a816f25
#
_entry.id   7c756bf8a6e4973fafa2529d7a816f25
#
_cell.length_a   1.000
_cell.length_b   1.000
_cell.length_c   1.000
_cell.angle_alpha   90.00
_cell.angle_beta   90.00
_cell.angle_gamma   90.00
#
_symmetry.space_group_name_H-M   'P 1'
#
loop_
_entity.id
_entity.type
_entity.pdbx_description
1 polymer ?
#
loop_
_entity_poly.entity_id
_entity_poly.type
_entity_poly.pdbx_seq_one_letter_code
_entity_poly.pdbx_strand_id
1 'polypeptide(L)'
;MIYYNKSELINYLTSLKITTTYKKECGIKIAYNEVVASFDIETTSTEVRGDKFAFMYEWTFGIEDFICYGRNWSEFLELCETLQQHFNTDSGNRIVIYVHNLSYEFQFMYKLFNWESVFAVNLRKPIKCLTTLGLEFRCSYILSGLNLALTAKNLTMYKIEKMVGDLDYSLVRTPLTPLSDVELRYCEYDVKIVICYIREQIHEYKTITKIPLTNTGRVRQYVRNNCLYSRKSHKKTNRSKYHNYRELMENLTLTPKTYKLCKLVFQGGFTHANYDKVGEILENVHSIDFTSSYPAVMLSEKYPMSTPKEIDDVSRETMEARFKKKNFCYMFFAKFTNITSKRNECYLSESKCFNKVKPVVNNGRIYTAESLLTAITNVDYEIIKACYTFESVEFSNVYEMYCEYLPKPIITSILDLYEKKTTLKGVAGMESEYLKSKGMINAVYGMSVTDIVQEEHTLVNYNWVTKESDTDEKINDYNTSKNRFLFYPWGIFVTAYARRNLWSGILAIGDDYIYSDTDSIKFLNYEAHKDYIEHYNNYITFKLKEMCDYYNLPYTAISPKTNKGISKPLGVWDYEGKYKYFKTLGAKRYMYYDDDLHITIAGLSKSQGVDYIKSQCESVKGMFDFFNTNMSIPASGTGKKTHTYIDDYKEYEITDYLGNTSLIKSESSIHLSECEFTLSLSQEYERFLSMFVDGYILGGTTYE
;
A
#
# COMPACT_ATOMS: atom_id res chain seq x y z
N MET A 1 -20.13 -26.15 -13.94
CA MET A 1 -19.11 -26.78 -13.08
C MET A 1 -19.49 -28.23 -12.80
N ILE A 2 -18.54 -29.16 -12.75
CA ILE A 2 -18.75 -30.58 -12.50
C ILE A 2 -18.04 -31.02 -11.22
N TYR A 3 -18.54 -32.07 -10.56
CA TYR A 3 -17.78 -32.73 -9.49
C TYR A 3 -16.50 -33.31 -10.08
N TYR A 4 -15.37 -33.22 -9.37
CA TYR A 4 -14.08 -33.69 -9.87
C TYR A 4 -14.13 -35.14 -10.36
N ASN A 5 -13.67 -35.31 -11.57
CA ASN A 5 -13.51 -36.61 -12.21
C ASN A 5 -12.19 -36.63 -13.00
N LYS A 6 -11.28 -37.48 -12.60
CA LYS A 6 -9.93 -37.59 -13.19
C LYS A 6 -9.98 -37.86 -14.71
N SER A 7 -10.86 -38.76 -15.15
CA SER A 7 -10.96 -39.08 -16.59
C SER A 7 -11.47 -37.92 -17.42
N GLU A 8 -12.43 -37.17 -16.94
CA GLU A 8 -12.94 -35.97 -17.62
C GLU A 8 -11.87 -34.89 -17.70
N LEU A 9 -11.10 -34.68 -16.62
CA LEU A 9 -9.97 -33.75 -16.61
C LEU A 9 -8.92 -34.17 -17.68
N ILE A 10 -8.49 -35.44 -17.68
CA ILE A 10 -7.50 -35.92 -18.65
C ILE A 10 -8.00 -35.75 -20.09
N ASN A 11 -9.25 -36.09 -20.37
CA ASN A 11 -9.85 -35.91 -21.70
C ASN A 11 -9.83 -34.45 -22.12
N TYR A 12 -10.19 -33.54 -21.23
CA TYR A 12 -10.14 -32.11 -21.51
C TYR A 12 -8.71 -31.63 -21.76
N LEU A 13 -7.77 -31.94 -20.87
CA LEU A 13 -6.36 -31.55 -20.99
C LEU A 13 -5.74 -32.03 -22.31
N THR A 14 -6.08 -33.25 -22.74
CA THR A 14 -5.61 -33.84 -24.01
C THR A 14 -6.11 -33.07 -25.24
N SER A 15 -7.27 -32.42 -25.12
CA SER A 15 -7.85 -31.60 -26.19
C SER A 15 -7.18 -30.21 -26.34
N LEU A 16 -6.44 -29.76 -25.34
CA LEU A 16 -5.83 -28.42 -25.32
C LEU A 16 -4.57 -28.37 -26.22
N LYS A 17 -4.47 -27.27 -26.98
CA LYS A 17 -3.25 -26.94 -27.73
C LYS A 17 -2.44 -25.92 -26.92
N ILE A 18 -1.43 -26.41 -26.22
CA ILE A 18 -0.65 -25.61 -25.30
C ILE A 18 0.71 -25.27 -25.89
N THR A 19 1.11 -24.02 -25.72
CA THR A 19 2.46 -23.54 -26.05
C THR A 19 3.29 -23.36 -24.80
N THR A 20 4.60 -23.38 -24.92
CA THR A 20 5.53 -23.19 -23.82
C THR A 20 6.32 -21.92 -24.01
N THR A 21 6.40 -21.11 -22.94
CA THR A 21 7.26 -19.93 -22.89
C THR A 21 8.37 -20.12 -21.85
N TYR A 22 9.38 -19.28 -21.93
CA TYR A 22 10.58 -19.43 -21.11
C TYR A 22 10.93 -18.16 -20.38
N LYS A 23 11.36 -18.31 -19.12
CA LYS A 23 11.89 -17.25 -18.29
C LYS A 23 13.23 -17.68 -17.70
N LYS A 24 14.19 -16.74 -17.57
CA LYS A 24 15.42 -16.99 -16.82
C LYS A 24 15.22 -16.59 -15.36
N GLU A 25 15.46 -17.51 -14.44
CA GLU A 25 15.51 -17.28 -13.00
C GLU A 25 16.88 -17.75 -12.49
N CYS A 26 17.63 -16.87 -11.82
CA CYS A 26 19.00 -17.15 -11.35
C CYS A 26 19.92 -17.76 -12.41
N GLY A 27 19.79 -17.34 -13.69
CA GLY A 27 20.58 -17.88 -14.79
C GLY A 27 20.03 -19.15 -15.46
N ILE A 28 19.13 -19.86 -14.81
CA ILE A 28 18.50 -21.11 -15.28
C ILE A 28 17.27 -20.76 -16.14
N LYS A 29 17.10 -21.46 -17.26
CA LYS A 29 15.96 -21.31 -18.18
C LYS A 29 14.82 -22.21 -17.70
N ILE A 30 13.74 -21.59 -17.18
CA ILE A 30 12.54 -22.27 -16.73
C ILE A 30 11.47 -22.24 -17.81
N ALA A 31 10.84 -23.36 -18.07
CA ALA A 31 9.70 -23.51 -18.97
C ALA A 31 8.39 -23.22 -18.23
N TYR A 32 7.44 -22.59 -18.92
CA TYR A 32 6.09 -22.35 -18.44
C TYR A 32 5.08 -22.75 -19.49
N ASN A 33 4.13 -23.56 -19.12
CA ASN A 33 3.00 -23.90 -19.97
C ASN A 33 2.03 -22.72 -20.02
N GLU A 34 1.71 -22.24 -21.22
CA GLU A 34 0.78 -21.12 -21.43
C GLU A 34 -0.67 -21.59 -21.30
N VAL A 35 -1.06 -21.91 -20.07
CA VAL A 35 -2.43 -22.24 -19.66
C VAL A 35 -2.85 -21.31 -18.53
N VAL A 36 -4.12 -20.96 -18.49
CA VAL A 36 -4.68 -20.14 -17.42
C VAL A 36 -5.41 -21.04 -16.44
N ALA A 37 -4.90 -21.14 -15.23
CA ALA A 37 -5.53 -21.89 -14.16
C ALA A 37 -5.80 -21.02 -12.94
N SER A 38 -6.88 -21.31 -12.23
CA SER A 38 -7.27 -20.67 -10.98
C SER A 38 -7.77 -21.68 -9.97
N PHE A 39 -7.62 -21.36 -8.70
CA PHE A 39 -8.04 -22.16 -7.57
C PHE A 39 -8.64 -21.26 -6.49
N ASP A 40 -9.67 -21.75 -5.83
CA ASP A 40 -10.35 -21.10 -4.72
C ASP A 40 -10.89 -22.13 -3.73
N ILE A 41 -11.15 -21.73 -2.48
CA ILE A 41 -11.75 -22.59 -1.47
C ILE A 41 -12.90 -21.87 -0.75
N GLU A 42 -13.90 -22.65 -0.38
CA GLU A 42 -14.93 -22.20 0.54
C GLU A 42 -14.71 -22.81 1.92
N THR A 43 -14.85 -21.96 2.94
CA THR A 43 -14.60 -22.35 4.32
C THR A 43 -15.78 -22.05 5.20
N THR A 44 -15.97 -22.88 6.21
CA THR A 44 -16.92 -22.62 7.29
C THR A 44 -16.16 -22.41 8.59
N SER A 45 -16.70 -21.60 9.49
CA SER A 45 -16.18 -21.44 10.85
C SER A 45 -17.18 -21.98 11.85
N THR A 46 -16.68 -22.72 12.85
CA THR A 46 -17.51 -23.27 13.92
C THR A 46 -16.75 -23.24 15.24
N GLU A 47 -17.48 -23.42 16.33
CA GLU A 47 -16.93 -23.47 17.68
C GLU A 47 -17.22 -24.84 18.29
N VAL A 48 -16.17 -25.51 18.79
CA VAL A 48 -16.27 -26.79 19.46
C VAL A 48 -15.48 -26.70 20.77
N ARG A 49 -16.15 -26.90 21.91
CA ARG A 49 -15.56 -26.86 23.26
C ARG A 49 -14.79 -25.57 23.56
N GLY A 50 -15.26 -24.44 23.02
CA GLY A 50 -14.63 -23.13 23.20
C GLY A 50 -13.52 -22.80 22.18
N ASP A 51 -13.14 -23.75 21.33
CA ASP A 51 -12.22 -23.52 20.20
C ASP A 51 -13.02 -23.16 18.96
N LYS A 52 -12.89 -21.93 18.46
CA LYS A 52 -13.48 -21.49 17.19
C LYS A 52 -12.46 -21.62 16.08
N PHE A 53 -12.73 -22.41 15.06
CA PHE A 53 -11.83 -22.63 13.93
C PHE A 53 -12.57 -22.66 12.59
N ALA A 54 -11.83 -22.38 11.53
CA ALA A 54 -12.32 -22.49 10.16
C ALA A 54 -11.63 -23.66 9.43
N PHE A 55 -12.37 -24.31 8.57
CA PHE A 55 -11.88 -25.40 7.75
C PHE A 55 -12.53 -25.34 6.37
N MET A 56 -11.85 -25.93 5.36
CA MET A 56 -12.36 -26.03 4.00
C MET A 56 -13.47 -27.09 3.94
N TYR A 57 -14.57 -26.76 3.26
CA TYR A 57 -15.65 -27.71 2.96
C TYR A 57 -15.84 -27.92 1.46
N GLU A 58 -15.29 -27.04 0.63
CA GLU A 58 -15.34 -27.13 -0.83
C GLU A 58 -14.10 -26.45 -1.41
N TRP A 59 -13.57 -26.99 -2.50
CA TRP A 59 -12.57 -26.34 -3.35
C TRP A 59 -13.05 -26.35 -4.80
N THR A 60 -12.79 -25.26 -5.49
CA THR A 60 -13.04 -25.09 -6.94
C THR A 60 -11.72 -24.89 -7.67
N PHE A 61 -11.54 -25.62 -8.76
CA PHE A 61 -10.39 -25.47 -9.66
C PHE A 61 -10.87 -25.26 -11.09
N GLY A 62 -10.26 -24.28 -11.77
CA GLY A 62 -10.47 -24.02 -13.19
C GLY A 62 -9.17 -24.02 -13.99
N ILE A 63 -9.19 -24.61 -15.16
CA ILE A 63 -8.12 -24.51 -16.16
C ILE A 63 -8.76 -24.27 -17.53
N GLU A 64 -8.42 -23.15 -18.14
CA GLU A 64 -9.09 -22.61 -19.32
C GLU A 64 -10.61 -22.57 -19.14
N ASP A 65 -11.38 -23.33 -19.89
CA ASP A 65 -12.85 -23.37 -19.80
C ASP A 65 -13.38 -24.56 -18.99
N PHE A 66 -12.50 -25.45 -18.51
CA PHE A 66 -12.87 -26.56 -17.63
C PHE A 66 -12.87 -26.12 -16.18
N ILE A 67 -14.00 -26.33 -15.49
CA ILE A 67 -14.13 -26.02 -14.07
C ILE A 67 -14.74 -27.20 -13.34
N CYS A 68 -14.06 -27.63 -12.29
CA CYS A 68 -14.52 -28.68 -11.40
C CYS A 68 -14.40 -28.26 -9.94
N TYR A 69 -15.12 -28.97 -9.08
CA TYR A 69 -15.06 -28.81 -7.63
C TYR A 69 -14.92 -30.15 -6.93
N GLY A 70 -14.43 -30.12 -5.72
CA GLY A 70 -14.38 -31.27 -4.85
C GLY A 70 -14.58 -30.89 -3.40
N ARG A 71 -14.64 -31.89 -2.54
CA ARG A 71 -14.99 -31.69 -1.13
C ARG A 71 -13.86 -32.08 -0.17
N ASN A 72 -12.83 -32.75 -0.67
CA ASN A 72 -11.74 -33.28 0.14
C ASN A 72 -10.37 -32.90 -0.45
N TRP A 73 -9.39 -32.71 0.41
CA TRP A 73 -8.03 -32.42 -0.01
C TRP A 73 -7.37 -33.56 -0.80
N SER A 74 -7.76 -34.79 -0.55
CA SER A 74 -7.25 -35.98 -1.33
C SER A 74 -7.61 -35.88 -2.80
N GLU A 75 -8.82 -35.43 -3.12
CA GLU A 75 -9.27 -35.18 -4.51
C GLU A 75 -8.47 -34.04 -5.17
N PHE A 76 -8.17 -32.99 -4.42
CA PHE A 76 -7.36 -31.88 -4.92
C PHE A 76 -5.90 -32.31 -5.17
N LEU A 77 -5.33 -33.13 -4.28
CA LEU A 77 -3.98 -33.71 -4.48
C LEU A 77 -3.93 -34.58 -5.72
N GLU A 78 -4.94 -35.47 -5.93
CA GLU A 78 -5.04 -36.28 -7.14
C GLU A 78 -5.15 -35.43 -8.42
N LEU A 79 -5.90 -34.31 -8.37
CA LEU A 79 -5.96 -33.35 -9.46
C LEU A 79 -4.57 -32.74 -9.73
N CYS A 80 -3.85 -32.32 -8.70
CA CYS A 80 -2.51 -31.74 -8.82
C CYS A 80 -1.51 -32.76 -9.41
N GLU A 81 -1.54 -34.02 -8.97
CA GLU A 81 -0.73 -35.10 -9.53
C GLU A 81 -1.11 -35.36 -10.99
N THR A 82 -2.39 -35.32 -11.33
CA THR A 82 -2.87 -35.46 -12.71
C THR A 82 -2.33 -34.36 -13.62
N LEU A 83 -2.33 -33.12 -13.17
CA LEU A 83 -1.71 -31.99 -13.89
C LEU A 83 -0.21 -32.22 -14.05
N GLN A 84 0.48 -32.62 -12.99
CA GLN A 84 1.91 -32.91 -13.02
C GLN A 84 2.25 -34.00 -14.06
N GLN A 85 1.53 -35.08 -14.07
CA GLN A 85 1.74 -36.18 -15.02
C GLN A 85 1.45 -35.78 -16.45
N HIS A 86 0.32 -35.07 -16.69
CA HIS A 86 -0.08 -34.64 -18.04
C HIS A 86 0.89 -33.66 -18.67
N PHE A 87 1.34 -32.64 -17.93
CA PHE A 87 2.24 -31.60 -18.41
C PHE A 87 3.72 -31.90 -18.18
N ASN A 88 4.03 -32.99 -17.51
CA ASN A 88 5.38 -33.37 -17.06
C ASN A 88 6.07 -32.21 -16.35
N THR A 89 5.36 -31.62 -15.35
CA THR A 89 5.85 -30.47 -14.60
C THR A 89 6.80 -30.86 -13.50
N ASP A 90 7.76 -29.97 -13.23
CA ASP A 90 8.77 -30.03 -12.18
C ASP A 90 9.26 -28.59 -11.84
N SER A 91 10.34 -28.47 -11.10
CA SER A 91 10.94 -27.16 -10.78
C SER A 91 11.39 -26.37 -12.02
N GLY A 92 11.71 -27.05 -13.12
CA GLY A 92 12.18 -26.48 -14.41
C GLY A 92 11.08 -26.32 -15.47
N ASN A 93 9.95 -26.99 -15.31
CA ASN A 93 8.77 -26.92 -16.18
C ASN A 93 7.51 -26.71 -15.36
N ARG A 94 6.84 -25.57 -15.47
CA ARG A 94 5.82 -25.12 -14.51
C ARG A 94 4.47 -24.82 -15.14
N ILE A 95 3.43 -24.99 -14.32
CA ILE A 95 2.10 -24.42 -14.53
C ILE A 95 1.85 -23.34 -13.48
N VAL A 96 1.23 -22.24 -13.88
CA VAL A 96 0.83 -21.17 -12.96
C VAL A 96 -0.64 -21.30 -12.61
N ILE A 97 -0.94 -21.37 -11.32
CA ILE A 97 -2.30 -21.38 -10.77
C ILE A 97 -2.50 -20.06 -10.01
N TYR A 98 -3.50 -19.26 -10.42
CA TYR A 98 -3.81 -18.02 -9.75
C TYR A 98 -4.85 -18.22 -8.66
N VAL A 99 -4.63 -17.58 -7.51
CA VAL A 99 -5.51 -17.61 -6.33
C VAL A 99 -5.84 -16.18 -5.94
N HIS A 100 -7.11 -15.89 -5.69
CA HIS A 100 -7.49 -14.54 -5.27
C HIS A 100 -7.39 -14.42 -3.76
N ASN A 101 -6.31 -13.79 -3.26
CA ASN A 101 -5.89 -13.73 -1.86
C ASN A 101 -5.16 -14.99 -1.36
N LEU A 102 -4.18 -15.47 -2.12
CA LEU A 102 -3.36 -16.66 -1.80
C LEU A 102 -2.93 -16.75 -0.32
N SER A 103 -2.77 -15.65 0.39
CA SER A 103 -2.40 -15.67 1.80
C SER A 103 -3.45 -16.29 2.72
N TYR A 104 -4.71 -16.37 2.28
CA TYR A 104 -5.77 -17.05 3.01
C TYR A 104 -5.76 -18.56 2.69
N GLU A 105 -5.88 -18.92 1.43
CA GLU A 105 -5.96 -20.32 0.97
C GLU A 105 -4.70 -21.09 1.34
N PHE A 106 -3.53 -20.43 1.32
CA PHE A 106 -2.26 -21.05 1.67
C PHE A 106 -2.25 -21.64 3.09
N GLN A 107 -2.94 -21.02 4.05
CA GLN A 107 -2.98 -21.52 5.43
C GLN A 107 -3.67 -22.89 5.54
N PHE A 108 -4.60 -23.19 4.62
CA PHE A 108 -5.30 -24.47 4.60
C PHE A 108 -4.56 -25.56 3.82
N MET A 109 -3.63 -25.19 2.92
CA MET A 109 -2.97 -26.14 2.03
C MET A 109 -1.45 -26.29 2.26
N TYR A 110 -0.82 -25.46 3.12
CA TYR A 110 0.65 -25.44 3.21
C TYR A 110 1.27 -26.76 3.69
N LYS A 111 0.55 -27.56 4.47
CA LYS A 111 0.98 -28.89 4.91
C LYS A 111 0.68 -30.02 3.91
N LEU A 112 -0.10 -29.74 2.86
CA LEU A 112 -0.47 -30.74 1.87
C LEU A 112 0.61 -30.99 0.82
N PHE A 113 1.51 -29.99 0.61
CA PHE A 113 2.52 -30.03 -0.43
C PHE A 113 3.94 -29.97 0.12
N ASN A 114 4.85 -30.61 -0.58
CA ASN A 114 6.26 -30.29 -0.47
C ASN A 114 6.55 -29.02 -1.30
N TRP A 115 7.08 -28.00 -0.67
CA TRP A 115 7.35 -26.72 -1.28
C TRP A 115 8.82 -26.61 -1.71
N GLU A 116 9.03 -26.31 -2.99
CA GLU A 116 10.35 -25.95 -3.54
C GLU A 116 10.73 -24.52 -3.08
N SER A 117 9.77 -23.61 -3.12
CA SER A 117 9.96 -22.24 -2.64
C SER A 117 8.65 -21.57 -2.26
N VAL A 118 8.70 -20.75 -1.21
CA VAL A 118 7.60 -19.89 -0.78
C VAL A 118 8.15 -18.48 -0.66
N PHE A 119 7.61 -17.54 -1.44
CA PHE A 119 7.99 -16.14 -1.42
C PHE A 119 6.91 -15.31 -0.73
N ALA A 120 7.26 -14.72 0.40
CA ALA A 120 6.38 -13.86 1.19
C ALA A 120 7.09 -12.56 1.57
N VAL A 121 6.37 -11.44 1.48
CA VAL A 121 6.87 -10.11 1.92
C VAL A 121 6.63 -9.91 3.43
N ASN A 122 5.57 -10.51 3.94
CA ASN A 122 5.27 -10.54 5.37
C ASN A 122 5.10 -11.98 5.82
N LEU A 123 5.39 -12.23 7.07
CA LEU A 123 5.22 -13.55 7.68
C LEU A 123 3.81 -14.10 7.41
N ARG A 124 3.73 -15.34 6.94
CA ARG A 124 2.48 -16.04 6.61
C ARG A 124 1.63 -15.42 5.49
N LYS A 125 2.18 -14.49 4.70
CA LYS A 125 1.48 -13.84 3.57
C LYS A 125 2.24 -14.07 2.25
N PRO A 126 2.19 -15.28 1.69
CA PRO A 126 2.87 -15.57 0.44
C PRO A 126 2.23 -14.85 -0.74
N ILE A 127 3.09 -14.45 -1.68
CA ILE A 127 2.69 -13.87 -2.97
C ILE A 127 2.82 -14.90 -4.08
N LYS A 128 3.81 -15.78 -3.95
CA LYS A 128 4.14 -16.86 -4.89
C LYS A 128 4.65 -18.05 -4.13
N CYS A 129 4.16 -19.23 -4.48
CA CYS A 129 4.61 -20.51 -3.93
C CYS A 129 4.81 -21.51 -5.06
N LEU A 130 5.88 -22.31 -5.00
CA LEU A 130 6.17 -23.37 -5.96
C LEU A 130 6.23 -24.71 -5.22
N THR A 131 5.43 -25.65 -5.66
CA THR A 131 5.50 -27.05 -5.17
C THR A 131 6.59 -27.84 -5.88
N THR A 132 7.03 -28.95 -5.30
CA THR A 132 7.93 -29.90 -5.97
C THR A 132 7.29 -30.57 -7.20
N LEU A 133 5.95 -30.50 -7.34
CA LEU A 133 5.23 -30.94 -8.54
C LEU A 133 5.32 -29.95 -9.72
N GLY A 134 5.97 -28.79 -9.55
CA GLY A 134 6.06 -27.76 -10.60
C GLY A 134 4.78 -26.90 -10.73
N LEU A 135 3.89 -26.93 -9.75
CA LEU A 135 2.72 -26.08 -9.67
C LEU A 135 3.09 -24.79 -8.93
N GLU A 136 3.00 -23.65 -9.63
CA GLU A 136 3.36 -22.33 -9.10
C GLU A 136 2.09 -21.53 -8.79
N PHE A 137 1.74 -21.38 -7.53
CA PHE A 137 0.60 -20.56 -7.08
C PHE A 137 1.00 -19.09 -7.02
N ARG A 138 0.16 -18.20 -7.56
CA ARG A 138 0.34 -16.73 -7.55
C ARG A 138 -0.90 -16.00 -7.06
N CYS A 139 -0.70 -14.94 -6.30
CA CYS A 139 -1.78 -14.10 -5.79
C CYS A 139 -2.31 -13.12 -6.84
N SER A 140 -3.56 -13.27 -7.27
CA SER A 140 -4.19 -12.32 -8.21
C SER A 140 -4.72 -11.06 -7.52
N TYR A 141 -5.02 -11.10 -6.23
CA TYR A 141 -5.43 -9.93 -5.44
C TYR A 141 -4.32 -8.87 -5.37
N ILE A 142 -3.08 -9.27 -5.07
CA ILE A 142 -1.95 -8.35 -4.99
C ILE A 142 -1.57 -7.81 -6.39
N LEU A 143 -1.83 -8.59 -7.43
CA LEU A 143 -1.63 -8.17 -8.82
C LEU A 143 -2.67 -7.13 -9.26
N SER A 144 -3.95 -7.33 -8.95
CA SER A 144 -5.03 -6.42 -9.33
C SER A 144 -5.10 -5.20 -8.42
N GLY A 145 -4.87 -5.39 -7.12
CA GLY A 145 -5.15 -4.41 -6.06
C GLY A 145 -6.66 -4.19 -5.83
N LEU A 146 -7.51 -5.08 -6.31
CA LEU A 146 -8.97 -4.98 -6.27
C LEU A 146 -9.56 -6.26 -5.67
N ASN A 147 -10.66 -6.15 -4.95
CA ASN A 147 -11.45 -7.33 -4.58
C ASN A 147 -12.09 -7.97 -5.82
N LEU A 148 -12.60 -9.18 -5.67
CA LEU A 148 -13.08 -9.99 -6.79
C LEU A 148 -14.27 -9.33 -7.52
N ALA A 149 -15.20 -8.71 -6.80
CA ALA A 149 -16.34 -8.00 -7.39
C ALA A 149 -15.90 -6.79 -8.24
N LEU A 150 -14.94 -6.01 -7.74
CA LEU A 150 -14.37 -4.91 -8.52
C LEU A 150 -13.51 -5.42 -9.68
N THR A 151 -12.83 -6.54 -9.51
CA THR A 151 -12.08 -7.19 -10.60
C THR A 151 -13.04 -7.57 -11.73
N ALA A 152 -14.14 -8.26 -11.42
CA ALA A 152 -15.18 -8.62 -12.40
C ALA A 152 -15.75 -7.39 -13.13
N LYS A 153 -16.16 -6.37 -12.36
CA LYS A 153 -16.72 -5.11 -12.91
C LYS A 153 -15.75 -4.40 -13.87
N ASN A 154 -14.44 -4.60 -13.68
CA ASN A 154 -13.38 -3.93 -14.44
C ASN A 154 -12.83 -4.76 -15.63
N LEU A 155 -13.38 -5.94 -15.89
CA LEU A 155 -13.07 -6.72 -17.10
C LEU A 155 -13.62 -6.03 -18.35
N THR A 156 -12.80 -5.96 -19.39
CA THR A 156 -13.12 -5.26 -20.64
C THR A 156 -13.38 -6.20 -21.81
N MET A 157 -12.57 -7.27 -21.89
CA MET A 157 -12.61 -8.23 -23.01
C MET A 157 -13.40 -9.48 -22.67
N TYR A 158 -13.20 -10.00 -21.47
CA TYR A 158 -13.84 -11.23 -20.98
C TYR A 158 -14.85 -10.89 -19.87
N LYS A 159 -15.90 -10.13 -20.23
CA LYS A 159 -16.89 -9.63 -19.27
C LYS A 159 -17.62 -10.77 -18.58
N ILE A 160 -17.63 -10.73 -17.27
CA ILE A 160 -18.34 -11.62 -16.39
C ILE A 160 -18.78 -10.85 -15.13
N GLU A 161 -19.96 -11.10 -14.63
CA GLU A 161 -20.47 -10.47 -13.41
C GLU A 161 -20.23 -11.39 -12.21
N LYS A 162 -19.82 -10.82 -11.07
CA LYS A 162 -19.76 -11.57 -9.82
C LYS A 162 -21.18 -11.79 -9.30
N MET A 163 -21.50 -13.01 -8.92
CA MET A 163 -22.68 -13.32 -8.13
C MET A 163 -22.52 -12.75 -6.72
N VAL A 164 -23.53 -12.13 -6.17
CA VAL A 164 -23.49 -11.44 -4.87
C VAL A 164 -24.64 -11.96 -4.01
N GLY A 165 -24.33 -12.31 -2.75
CA GLY A 165 -25.33 -12.57 -1.72
C GLY A 165 -25.89 -13.99 -1.64
N ASP A 166 -25.30 -14.95 -2.37
CA ASP A 166 -25.90 -16.27 -2.54
C ASP A 166 -25.30 -17.35 -1.63
N LEU A 167 -24.31 -17.00 -0.79
CA LEU A 167 -23.71 -17.89 0.19
C LEU A 167 -23.93 -17.35 1.61
N ASP A 168 -24.73 -18.06 2.40
CA ASP A 168 -24.92 -17.71 3.81
C ASP A 168 -23.77 -18.27 4.65
N TYR A 169 -22.83 -17.43 5.01
CA TYR A 169 -21.65 -17.79 5.82
C TYR A 169 -21.97 -18.05 7.30
N SER A 170 -23.20 -17.82 7.75
CA SER A 170 -23.61 -18.15 9.11
C SER A 170 -23.91 -19.64 9.28
N LEU A 171 -24.16 -20.37 8.17
CA LEU A 171 -24.47 -21.79 8.18
C LEU A 171 -23.20 -22.63 8.25
N VAL A 172 -23.16 -23.57 9.20
CA VAL A 172 -22.05 -24.51 9.30
C VAL A 172 -22.17 -25.58 8.22
N ARG A 173 -21.20 -25.66 7.32
CA ARG A 173 -21.10 -26.66 6.26
C ARG A 173 -19.90 -27.56 6.50
N THR A 174 -20.01 -28.82 6.11
CA THR A 174 -18.93 -29.80 6.15
C THR A 174 -18.73 -30.37 4.74
N PRO A 175 -17.69 -31.14 4.48
CA PRO A 175 -17.53 -31.85 3.21
C PRO A 175 -18.70 -32.75 2.82
N LEU A 176 -19.54 -33.15 3.77
CA LEU A 176 -20.75 -33.97 3.52
C LEU A 176 -22.02 -33.15 3.28
N THR A 177 -21.99 -31.86 3.56
CA THR A 177 -23.15 -30.98 3.36
C THR A 177 -23.45 -30.82 1.86
N PRO A 178 -24.64 -31.20 1.36
CA PRO A 178 -25.02 -30.94 -0.03
C PRO A 178 -24.96 -29.44 -0.35
N LEU A 179 -24.44 -29.08 -1.50
CA LEU A 179 -24.44 -27.70 -2.00
C LEU A 179 -25.52 -27.55 -3.06
N SER A 180 -26.26 -26.44 -3.00
CA SER A 180 -27.24 -26.07 -4.01
C SER A 180 -26.56 -25.63 -5.32
N ASP A 181 -27.31 -25.66 -6.43
CA ASP A 181 -26.83 -25.14 -7.71
C ASP A 181 -26.43 -23.67 -7.66
N VAL A 182 -27.07 -22.88 -6.80
CA VAL A 182 -26.75 -21.46 -6.59
C VAL A 182 -25.41 -21.31 -5.91
N GLU A 183 -25.14 -22.07 -4.85
CA GLU A 183 -23.86 -22.08 -4.14
C GLU A 183 -22.72 -22.55 -5.06
N LEU A 184 -22.92 -23.66 -5.79
CA LEU A 184 -21.97 -24.17 -6.76
C LEU A 184 -21.69 -23.16 -7.88
N ARG A 185 -22.70 -22.41 -8.31
CA ARG A 185 -22.54 -21.35 -9.31
C ARG A 185 -21.75 -20.17 -8.75
N TYR A 186 -21.95 -19.82 -7.48
CA TYR A 186 -21.16 -18.80 -6.80
C TYR A 186 -19.66 -19.15 -6.84
N CYS A 187 -19.28 -20.34 -6.37
CA CYS A 187 -17.90 -20.82 -6.37
C CYS A 187 -17.30 -20.85 -7.80
N GLU A 188 -18.08 -21.34 -8.78
CA GLU A 188 -17.68 -21.36 -10.19
C GLU A 188 -17.30 -19.95 -10.72
N TYR A 189 -18.11 -18.93 -10.37
CA TYR A 189 -17.88 -17.57 -10.84
C TYR A 189 -16.64 -16.94 -10.22
N ASP A 190 -16.30 -17.24 -8.98
CA ASP A 190 -15.12 -16.71 -8.32
C ASP A 190 -13.83 -17.18 -9.03
N VAL A 191 -13.76 -18.43 -9.44
CA VAL A 191 -12.64 -18.96 -10.25
C VAL A 191 -12.68 -18.41 -11.68
N LYS A 192 -13.86 -18.33 -12.32
CA LYS A 192 -14.00 -17.77 -13.69
C LYS A 192 -13.52 -16.33 -13.78
N ILE A 193 -13.84 -15.50 -12.80
CA ILE A 193 -13.41 -14.08 -12.77
C ILE A 193 -11.89 -14.00 -12.80
N VAL A 194 -11.18 -14.82 -12.03
CA VAL A 194 -9.71 -14.86 -12.01
C VAL A 194 -9.17 -15.30 -13.37
N ILE A 195 -9.75 -16.36 -13.98
CA ILE A 195 -9.36 -16.83 -15.32
C ILE A 195 -9.53 -15.70 -16.35
N CYS A 196 -10.69 -15.05 -16.38
CA CYS A 196 -10.96 -13.94 -17.29
C CYS A 196 -9.96 -12.78 -17.08
N TYR A 197 -9.69 -12.43 -15.83
CA TYR A 197 -8.71 -11.39 -15.49
C TYR A 197 -7.30 -11.74 -15.99
N ILE A 198 -6.86 -12.97 -15.79
CA ILE A 198 -5.53 -13.40 -16.24
C ILE A 198 -5.44 -13.50 -17.76
N ARG A 199 -6.51 -13.90 -18.46
CA ARG A 199 -6.57 -13.84 -19.93
C ARG A 199 -6.39 -12.40 -20.44
N GLU A 200 -7.01 -11.40 -19.79
CA GLU A 200 -6.74 -9.98 -20.14
C GLU A 200 -5.27 -9.58 -19.88
N GLN A 201 -4.68 -10.06 -18.76
CA GLN A 201 -3.27 -9.82 -18.51
C GLN A 201 -2.36 -10.46 -19.58
N ILE A 202 -2.66 -11.69 -20.02
CA ILE A 202 -1.90 -12.34 -21.10
C ILE A 202 -2.06 -11.57 -22.41
N HIS A 203 -3.25 -11.04 -22.70
CA HIS A 203 -3.43 -10.19 -23.88
C HIS A 203 -2.53 -8.95 -23.83
N GLU A 204 -2.37 -8.33 -22.65
CA GLU A 204 -1.52 -7.15 -22.46
C GLU A 204 -0.02 -7.52 -22.51
N TYR A 205 0.40 -8.52 -21.72
CA TYR A 205 1.80 -8.88 -21.51
C TYR A 205 2.32 -9.92 -22.52
N LYS A 206 1.45 -10.52 -23.33
CA LYS A 206 1.71 -11.52 -24.38
C LYS A 206 2.05 -12.93 -23.89
N THR A 207 2.53 -13.09 -22.65
CA THR A 207 2.84 -14.40 -22.05
C THR A 207 2.63 -14.37 -20.55
N ILE A 208 2.31 -15.50 -19.97
CA ILE A 208 2.09 -15.65 -18.51
C ILE A 208 3.38 -15.33 -17.73
N THR A 209 4.54 -15.55 -18.32
CA THR A 209 5.85 -15.28 -17.70
C THR A 209 6.18 -13.80 -17.53
N LYS A 210 5.52 -12.91 -18.30
CA LYS A 210 5.74 -11.46 -18.26
C LYS A 210 4.75 -10.73 -17.36
N ILE A 211 3.69 -11.40 -16.89
CA ILE A 211 2.75 -10.81 -15.94
C ILE A 211 3.49 -10.51 -14.63
N PRO A 212 3.43 -9.27 -14.12
CA PRO A 212 4.01 -8.92 -12.83
C PRO A 212 3.33 -9.67 -11.68
N LEU A 213 4.05 -9.89 -10.57
CA LEU A 213 3.47 -10.52 -9.37
C LEU A 213 2.57 -9.58 -8.57
N THR A 214 2.82 -8.26 -8.67
CA THR A 214 2.13 -7.25 -7.85
C THR A 214 1.80 -6.01 -8.67
N ASN A 215 0.84 -5.20 -8.20
CA ASN A 215 0.52 -3.92 -8.82
C ASN A 215 1.73 -2.94 -8.79
N THR A 216 2.47 -2.90 -7.67
CA THR A 216 3.73 -2.12 -7.60
C THR A 216 4.78 -2.65 -8.59
N GLY A 217 4.85 -3.96 -8.79
CA GLY A 217 5.69 -4.58 -9.82
C GLY A 217 5.32 -4.14 -11.25
N ARG A 218 4.03 -3.92 -11.50
CA ARG A 218 3.51 -3.40 -12.79
C ARG A 218 4.04 -2.00 -13.10
N VAL A 219 3.90 -1.07 -12.17
CA VAL A 219 4.41 0.30 -12.38
C VAL A 219 5.93 0.34 -12.45
N ARG A 220 6.60 -0.48 -11.64
CA ARG A 220 8.07 -0.64 -11.69
C ARG A 220 8.53 -1.13 -13.07
N GLN A 221 7.87 -2.13 -13.63
CA GLN A 221 8.17 -2.66 -14.97
C GLN A 221 7.93 -1.60 -16.05
N TYR A 222 6.80 -0.86 -15.96
CA TYR A 222 6.47 0.21 -16.90
C TYR A 222 7.54 1.31 -16.92
N VAL A 223 7.87 1.88 -15.77
CA VAL A 223 8.86 2.96 -15.65
C VAL A 223 10.26 2.47 -16.01
N ARG A 224 10.67 1.27 -15.54
CA ARG A 224 11.96 0.67 -15.92
C ARG A 224 12.11 0.51 -17.41
N ASN A 225 11.08 0.04 -18.10
CA ASN A 225 11.12 -0.12 -19.56
C ASN A 225 11.26 1.23 -20.25
N ASN A 226 10.66 2.30 -19.75
CA ASN A 226 10.85 3.64 -20.29
C ASN A 226 12.25 4.19 -20.02
N CYS A 227 12.89 3.82 -18.90
CA CYS A 227 14.26 4.23 -18.55
C CYS A 227 15.33 3.46 -19.35
N LEU A 228 15.20 2.14 -19.42
CA LEU A 228 16.24 1.25 -19.93
C LEU A 228 16.00 0.80 -21.37
N TYR A 229 14.74 0.78 -21.85
CA TYR A 229 14.40 0.26 -23.19
C TYR A 229 13.53 1.24 -23.94
N SER A 230 13.76 1.39 -25.26
CA SER A 230 12.91 2.23 -26.12
C SER A 230 11.73 1.42 -26.66
N ARG A 231 10.54 2.02 -26.65
CA ARG A 231 9.35 1.44 -27.29
C ARG A 231 9.41 1.45 -28.83
N LYS A 232 10.17 2.37 -29.42
CA LYS A 232 10.38 2.45 -30.86
C LYS A 232 11.75 1.84 -31.18
N SER A 233 11.72 0.60 -31.59
CA SER A 233 12.90 -0.22 -31.81
C SER A 233 13.67 0.13 -33.07
N HIS A 234 14.85 0.76 -32.96
CA HIS A 234 15.96 0.44 -33.80
C HIS A 234 17.18 0.20 -32.91
N LYS A 235 17.82 -0.94 -33.10
CA LYS A 235 18.87 -1.49 -32.23
C LYS A 235 19.96 -0.50 -31.75
N LYS A 236 20.32 0.50 -32.53
CA LYS A 236 21.34 1.50 -32.17
C LYS A 236 20.87 2.57 -31.20
N THR A 237 19.63 3.07 -31.33
CA THR A 237 19.05 4.09 -30.41
C THR A 237 18.72 3.55 -29.03
N ASN A 238 18.34 2.29 -28.96
CA ASN A 238 18.08 1.60 -27.69
C ASN A 238 19.35 1.40 -26.87
N ARG A 239 20.46 1.07 -27.53
CA ARG A 239 21.74 0.87 -26.88
C ARG A 239 22.26 2.16 -26.25
N SER A 240 22.13 3.28 -26.92
CA SER A 240 22.55 4.59 -26.43
C SER A 240 21.75 5.01 -25.19
N LYS A 241 20.41 4.90 -25.21
CA LYS A 241 19.58 5.23 -24.03
C LYS A 241 19.89 4.35 -22.82
N TYR A 242 20.04 3.04 -23.04
CA TYR A 242 20.41 2.12 -21.98
C TYR A 242 21.76 2.48 -21.38
N HIS A 243 22.78 2.74 -22.18
CA HIS A 243 24.10 3.08 -21.67
C HIS A 243 24.10 4.40 -20.89
N ASN A 244 23.45 5.44 -21.39
CA ASN A 244 23.38 6.73 -20.70
C ASN A 244 22.65 6.61 -19.34
N TYR A 245 21.56 5.83 -19.29
CA TYR A 245 20.86 5.63 -18.02
C TYR A 245 21.65 4.76 -17.05
N ARG A 246 22.37 3.76 -17.57
CA ARG A 246 23.28 2.93 -16.78
C ARG A 246 24.42 3.74 -16.18
N GLU A 247 25.06 4.58 -16.96
CA GLU A 247 26.12 5.49 -16.49
C GLU A 247 25.62 6.39 -15.36
N LEU A 248 24.42 6.97 -15.48
CA LEU A 248 23.79 7.71 -14.39
C LEU A 248 23.64 6.84 -13.14
N MET A 249 23.12 5.62 -13.27
CA MET A 249 22.94 4.74 -12.11
C MET A 249 24.27 4.31 -11.48
N GLU A 250 25.30 4.07 -12.25
CA GLU A 250 26.64 3.71 -11.75
C GLU A 250 27.27 4.81 -10.89
N ASN A 251 26.92 6.07 -11.17
CA ASN A 251 27.31 7.23 -10.37
C ASN A 251 26.44 7.47 -9.12
N LEU A 252 25.32 6.76 -8.96
CA LEU A 252 24.37 6.90 -7.86
C LEU A 252 24.44 5.68 -6.94
N THR A 253 25.46 5.57 -6.11
CA THR A 253 25.71 4.45 -5.22
C THR A 253 25.43 4.78 -3.75
N LEU A 254 25.18 3.75 -2.96
CA LEU A 254 25.05 3.84 -1.50
C LEU A 254 26.09 2.94 -0.84
N THR A 255 26.56 3.35 0.33
CA THR A 255 27.29 2.49 1.27
C THR A 255 26.32 1.96 2.32
N PRO A 256 26.64 0.89 3.05
CA PRO A 256 25.83 0.45 4.20
C PRO A 256 25.58 1.57 5.22
N LYS A 257 26.58 2.41 5.49
CA LYS A 257 26.47 3.58 6.38
C LYS A 257 25.45 4.60 5.89
N THR A 258 25.52 4.98 4.60
CA THR A 258 24.58 5.95 4.01
C THR A 258 23.18 5.37 3.86
N TYR A 259 23.05 4.08 3.58
CA TYR A 259 21.75 3.42 3.55
C TYR A 259 21.06 3.38 4.93
N LYS A 260 21.82 3.06 5.99
CA LYS A 260 21.30 3.14 7.37
C LYS A 260 20.81 4.55 7.71
N LEU A 261 21.55 5.59 7.33
CA LEU A 261 21.10 6.97 7.49
C LEU A 261 19.82 7.24 6.68
N CYS A 262 19.74 6.80 5.43
CA CYS A 262 18.54 6.92 4.60
C CYS A 262 17.29 6.32 5.29
N LYS A 263 17.42 5.16 5.94
CA LYS A 263 16.33 4.50 6.68
C LYS A 263 15.88 5.33 7.89
N LEU A 264 16.80 5.97 8.59
CA LEU A 264 16.49 6.82 9.74
C LEU A 264 15.83 8.14 9.30
N VAL A 265 16.36 8.76 8.24
CA VAL A 265 15.84 10.02 7.68
C VAL A 265 14.47 9.83 7.02
N PHE A 266 14.18 8.65 6.46
CA PHE A 266 12.92 8.40 5.78
C PHE A 266 11.73 8.57 6.71
N GLN A 267 10.80 9.43 6.32
CA GLN A 267 9.50 9.64 6.96
C GLN A 267 8.41 9.64 5.90
N GLY A 268 7.27 9.02 6.21
CA GLY A 268 6.08 9.03 5.36
C GLY A 268 5.35 10.38 5.29
N GLY A 269 4.10 10.32 4.89
CA GLY A 269 3.19 11.48 4.91
C GLY A 269 2.90 11.95 6.33
N PHE A 270 2.46 13.20 6.45
CA PHE A 270 2.10 13.80 7.73
C PHE A 270 0.59 13.63 7.97
N THR A 271 0.23 13.14 9.16
CA THR A 271 -1.16 13.06 9.64
C THR A 271 -1.20 13.61 11.06
N HIS A 272 -2.09 14.55 11.31
CA HIS A 272 -2.22 15.16 12.64
C HIS A 272 -3.55 15.90 12.79
N ALA A 273 -3.98 16.10 14.05
CA ALA A 273 -5.12 16.91 14.42
C ALA A 273 -4.68 18.08 15.31
N ASN A 274 -5.28 19.22 15.14
CA ASN A 274 -5.13 20.33 16.07
C ASN A 274 -5.76 19.95 17.41
N TYR A 275 -4.98 19.93 18.49
CA TYR A 275 -5.44 19.45 19.78
C TYR A 275 -6.61 20.26 20.36
N ASP A 276 -6.67 21.58 20.10
CA ASP A 276 -7.77 22.45 20.53
C ASP A 276 -9.12 22.08 19.89
N LYS A 277 -9.09 21.30 18.80
CA LYS A 277 -10.27 20.89 18.04
C LYS A 277 -10.62 19.41 18.23
N VAL A 278 -9.82 18.67 19.00
CA VAL A 278 -10.07 17.25 19.27
C VAL A 278 -11.28 17.08 20.17
N GLY A 279 -12.23 16.23 19.75
CA GLY A 279 -13.47 15.95 20.49
C GLY A 279 -14.60 16.96 20.26
N GLU A 280 -14.33 18.11 19.64
CA GLU A 280 -15.35 19.10 19.32
C GLU A 280 -16.16 18.72 18.08
N ILE A 281 -17.46 19.00 18.09
CA ILE A 281 -18.33 18.90 16.92
C ILE A 281 -18.25 20.25 16.21
N LEU A 282 -17.55 20.30 15.08
CA LEU A 282 -17.34 21.51 14.31
C LEU A 282 -18.30 21.55 13.13
N GLU A 283 -18.84 22.73 12.87
CA GLU A 283 -19.77 22.99 11.77
C GLU A 283 -19.08 23.73 10.62
N ASN A 284 -19.59 23.52 9.41
CA ASN A 284 -19.12 24.25 8.21
C ASN A 284 -17.60 24.06 7.93
N VAL A 285 -17.09 22.87 8.11
CA VAL A 285 -15.71 22.54 7.87
C VAL A 285 -15.45 22.34 6.38
N HIS A 286 -14.41 22.98 5.86
CA HIS A 286 -14.00 22.88 4.47
C HIS A 286 -12.84 21.89 4.29
N SER A 287 -12.80 21.28 3.12
CA SER A 287 -11.76 20.31 2.75
C SER A 287 -11.10 20.73 1.44
N ILE A 288 -9.77 20.72 1.44
CA ILE A 288 -8.94 20.82 0.24
C ILE A 288 -7.98 19.63 0.19
N ASP A 289 -7.65 19.17 -1.03
CA ASP A 289 -6.77 18.04 -1.28
C ASP A 289 -5.83 18.36 -2.45
N PHE A 290 -4.59 17.86 -2.40
CA PHE A 290 -3.67 18.01 -3.52
C PHE A 290 -4.03 17.10 -4.69
N THR A 291 -4.11 17.64 -5.89
CA THR A 291 -4.22 16.84 -7.12
C THR A 291 -2.94 16.02 -7.36
N SER A 292 -2.88 14.80 -6.80
CA SER A 292 -1.73 13.88 -6.91
C SER A 292 -0.42 14.45 -6.32
N SER A 293 -0.38 14.62 -5.01
CA SER A 293 0.71 15.24 -4.23
C SER A 293 2.11 14.67 -4.56
N TYR A 294 2.36 13.37 -4.37
CA TYR A 294 3.68 12.78 -4.62
C TYR A 294 4.12 12.88 -6.09
N PRO A 295 3.28 12.56 -7.10
CA PRO A 295 3.61 12.82 -8.49
C PRO A 295 3.99 14.29 -8.78
N ALA A 296 3.26 15.23 -8.19
CA ALA A 296 3.53 16.66 -8.38
C ALA A 296 4.93 17.06 -7.89
N VAL A 297 5.31 16.64 -6.67
CA VAL A 297 6.65 16.96 -6.16
C VAL A 297 7.74 16.21 -6.92
N MET A 298 7.48 14.98 -7.39
CA MET A 298 8.43 14.26 -8.25
C MET A 298 8.76 15.01 -9.54
N LEU A 299 7.84 15.83 -10.03
CA LEU A 299 8.01 16.63 -11.25
C LEU A 299 8.55 18.04 -10.96
N SER A 300 8.13 18.66 -9.89
CA SER A 300 8.40 20.08 -9.62
C SER A 300 9.68 20.36 -8.84
N GLU A 301 10.28 19.32 -8.22
CA GLU A 301 11.44 19.48 -7.33
C GLU A 301 12.71 18.84 -7.91
N LYS A 302 13.85 19.22 -7.33
CA LYS A 302 15.15 18.65 -7.65
C LYS A 302 15.54 17.59 -6.63
N TYR A 303 16.21 16.54 -7.11
CA TYR A 303 16.53 15.32 -6.36
C TYR A 303 18.02 15.01 -6.37
N PRO A 304 18.53 14.25 -5.39
CA PRO A 304 19.94 13.86 -5.36
C PRO A 304 20.39 13.18 -6.66
N MET A 305 21.38 13.75 -7.33
CA MET A 305 21.98 13.23 -8.57
C MET A 305 23.49 12.99 -8.40
N SER A 306 23.94 12.80 -7.16
CA SER A 306 25.29 12.35 -6.82
C SER A 306 25.23 11.40 -5.63
N THR A 307 26.27 10.59 -5.48
CA THR A 307 26.52 9.80 -4.27
C THR A 307 26.60 10.72 -3.04
N PRO A 308 26.02 10.33 -1.88
CA PRO A 308 26.13 11.11 -0.65
C PRO A 308 27.60 11.27 -0.23
N LYS A 309 28.06 12.51 -0.08
CA LYS A 309 29.41 12.85 0.33
C LYS A 309 29.37 13.45 1.74
N GLU A 310 30.10 12.84 2.66
CA GLU A 310 30.25 13.36 4.04
C GLU A 310 31.03 14.68 4.02
N ILE A 311 30.63 15.64 4.85
CA ILE A 311 31.28 16.95 4.98
C ILE A 311 31.70 17.20 6.44
N ASP A 312 32.83 17.83 6.64
CA ASP A 312 33.49 17.98 7.95
C ASP A 312 33.09 19.26 8.69
N ASP A 313 32.94 20.40 7.97
CA ASP A 313 32.50 21.66 8.60
C ASP A 313 30.98 21.70 8.69
N VAL A 314 30.46 21.45 9.87
CA VAL A 314 29.04 21.32 10.20
C VAL A 314 28.60 22.33 11.26
N SER A 315 29.30 23.45 11.43
CA SER A 315 28.83 24.54 12.29
C SER A 315 27.43 25.03 11.82
N ARG A 316 26.64 25.53 12.77
CA ARG A 316 25.27 26.00 12.48
C ARG A 316 25.26 27.05 11.39
N GLU A 317 26.14 28.03 11.46
CA GLU A 317 26.24 29.13 10.49
C GLU A 317 26.57 28.61 9.09
N THR A 318 27.57 27.72 9.01
CA THR A 318 27.99 27.10 7.75
C THR A 318 26.84 26.26 7.15
N MET A 319 26.15 25.45 7.96
CA MET A 319 25.07 24.62 7.49
C MET A 319 23.85 25.44 7.03
N GLU A 320 23.45 26.47 7.78
CA GLU A 320 22.34 27.35 7.38
C GLU A 320 22.67 28.12 6.09
N ALA A 321 23.94 28.49 5.85
CA ALA A 321 24.37 29.05 4.57
C ALA A 321 24.32 28.03 3.43
N ARG A 322 24.73 26.78 3.69
CA ARG A 322 24.66 25.67 2.71
C ARG A 322 23.24 25.33 2.32
N PHE A 323 22.30 25.26 3.27
CA PHE A 323 20.90 24.93 3.01
C PHE A 323 20.18 25.94 2.09
N LYS A 324 20.68 27.18 2.00
CA LYS A 324 20.18 28.19 1.05
C LYS A 324 20.56 27.93 -0.40
N LYS A 325 21.54 27.03 -0.64
CA LYS A 325 21.99 26.66 -2.00
C LYS A 325 21.03 25.69 -2.65
N LYS A 326 20.26 26.15 -3.63
CA LYS A 326 19.19 25.40 -4.31
C LYS A 326 19.64 24.13 -5.09
N ASN A 327 20.95 23.97 -5.32
CA ASN A 327 21.51 22.88 -6.11
C ASN A 327 22.06 21.74 -5.26
N PHE A 328 21.82 21.76 -3.94
CA PHE A 328 22.28 20.72 -3.03
C PHE A 328 21.17 20.28 -2.09
N CYS A 329 21.20 18.98 -1.77
CA CYS A 329 20.35 18.35 -0.78
C CYS A 329 21.23 17.77 0.33
N TYR A 330 20.69 17.71 1.54
CA TYR A 330 21.43 17.25 2.72
C TYR A 330 20.60 16.24 3.51
N MET A 331 21.30 15.23 4.05
CA MET A 331 20.80 14.31 5.08
C MET A 331 21.75 14.34 6.26
N PHE A 332 21.23 14.45 7.47
CA PHE A 332 22.06 14.62 8.67
C PHE A 332 21.32 14.26 9.95
N PHE A 333 22.08 14.14 11.05
CA PHE A 333 21.51 14.17 12.39
C PHE A 333 21.53 15.61 12.92
N ALA A 334 20.42 15.99 13.57
CA ALA A 334 20.27 17.24 14.29
C ALA A 334 19.92 16.95 15.76
N LYS A 335 20.73 17.47 16.67
CA LYS A 335 20.45 17.45 18.12
C LYS A 335 19.97 18.81 18.53
N PHE A 336 18.73 18.87 19.01
CA PHE A 336 18.10 20.09 19.51
C PHE A 336 18.17 20.15 21.03
N THR A 337 18.34 21.37 21.57
CA THR A 337 18.30 21.66 23.01
C THR A 337 17.15 22.64 23.27
N ASN A 338 16.36 22.37 24.30
CA ASN A 338 15.22 23.15 24.76
C ASN A 338 14.25 23.50 23.60
N ILE A 339 13.81 22.44 22.90
CA ILE A 339 12.91 22.58 21.75
C ILE A 339 11.46 22.58 22.20
N THR A 340 10.68 23.53 21.67
CA THR A 340 9.23 23.67 21.98
C THR A 340 8.48 24.10 20.73
N SER A 341 7.31 23.46 20.49
CA SER A 341 6.44 23.86 19.39
C SER A 341 5.85 25.26 19.61
N LYS A 342 5.85 26.08 18.57
CA LYS A 342 5.25 27.42 18.57
C LYS A 342 3.72 27.38 18.45
N ARG A 343 3.18 26.25 18.08
CA ARG A 343 1.80 26.05 17.66
C ARG A 343 1.25 24.73 18.21
N ASN A 344 -0.06 24.57 18.05
CA ASN A 344 -0.78 23.36 18.45
C ASN A 344 -0.42 22.16 17.57
N GLU A 345 0.05 22.39 16.36
CA GLU A 345 0.50 21.38 15.43
C GLU A 345 1.98 21.06 15.65
N CYS A 346 2.32 19.81 15.77
CA CYS A 346 3.67 19.35 16.01
C CYS A 346 4.21 18.57 14.82
N TYR A 347 5.39 18.94 14.31
CA TYR A 347 5.98 18.30 13.14
C TYR A 347 6.75 17.02 13.47
N LEU A 348 7.62 17.05 14.48
CA LEU A 348 8.55 15.97 14.84
C LEU A 348 7.81 14.73 15.32
N SER A 349 7.99 13.60 14.63
CA SER A 349 7.46 12.32 15.09
C SER A 349 8.29 11.78 16.25
N GLU A 350 7.63 11.41 17.34
CA GLU A 350 8.28 10.82 18.50
C GLU A 350 9.11 9.58 18.16
N SER A 351 8.59 8.70 17.30
CA SER A 351 9.24 7.48 16.84
C SER A 351 10.51 7.71 16.02
N LYS A 352 10.73 8.94 15.50
CA LYS A 352 11.91 9.36 14.75
C LYS A 352 12.89 10.20 15.57
N CYS A 353 12.60 10.38 16.86
CA CYS A 353 13.47 11.10 17.80
C CYS A 353 14.15 10.12 18.76
N PHE A 354 15.44 10.28 18.94
CA PHE A 354 16.32 9.47 19.77
C PHE A 354 16.83 10.28 20.95
N ASN A 355 17.32 9.63 22.00
CA ASN A 355 17.95 10.28 23.17
C ASN A 355 17.12 11.45 23.72
N LYS A 356 15.82 11.23 23.84
CA LYS A 356 14.86 12.23 24.30
C LYS A 356 14.99 12.45 25.81
N VAL A 357 15.08 13.72 26.22
CA VAL A 357 15.10 14.13 27.63
C VAL A 357 13.83 14.93 27.89
N LYS A 358 13.04 14.50 28.85
CA LYS A 358 11.75 15.08 29.25
C LYS A 358 10.84 15.45 28.06
N PRO A 359 10.51 14.50 27.18
CA PRO A 359 9.63 14.79 26.05
C PRO A 359 8.17 14.93 26.50
N VAL A 360 7.48 15.92 25.96
CA VAL A 360 6.01 16.02 26.00
C VAL A 360 5.49 15.70 24.60
N VAL A 361 4.55 14.76 24.52
CA VAL A 361 4.12 14.15 23.26
C VAL A 361 2.66 14.50 22.97
N ASN A 362 2.41 15.11 21.82
CA ASN A 362 1.09 15.39 21.27
C ASN A 362 0.74 14.38 20.19
N ASN A 363 -0.07 13.38 20.50
CA ASN A 363 -0.54 12.36 19.57
C ASN A 363 0.60 11.74 18.72
N GLY A 364 1.65 11.23 19.38
CA GLY A 364 2.83 10.64 18.75
C GLY A 364 3.82 11.64 18.14
N ARG A 365 3.69 12.94 18.48
CA ARG A 365 4.61 13.99 18.01
C ARG A 365 5.14 14.82 19.18
N ILE A 366 6.38 15.25 19.07
CA ILE A 366 7.04 16.02 20.11
C ILE A 366 6.45 17.44 20.15
N TYR A 367 5.89 17.80 21.33
CA TYR A 367 5.50 19.17 21.62
C TYR A 367 6.69 19.95 22.21
N THR A 368 7.34 19.41 23.24
CA THR A 368 8.57 19.98 23.82
C THR A 368 9.52 18.88 24.26
N ALA A 369 10.81 19.19 24.38
CA ALA A 369 11.83 18.35 25.00
C ALA A 369 13.02 19.21 25.40
N GLU A 370 13.68 18.85 26.53
CA GLU A 370 14.96 19.48 26.93
C GLU A 370 16.07 19.15 25.95
N SER A 371 16.09 17.92 25.42
CA SER A 371 17.01 17.52 24.36
C SER A 371 16.42 16.37 23.55
N LEU A 372 16.72 16.35 22.26
CA LEU A 372 16.44 15.21 21.38
C LEU A 372 17.39 15.19 20.19
N LEU A 373 17.61 14.01 19.65
CA LEU A 373 18.35 13.76 18.42
C LEU A 373 17.37 13.22 17.34
N THR A 374 17.48 13.71 16.12
CA THR A 374 16.68 13.20 14.99
C THR A 374 17.50 13.18 13.69
N ALA A 375 17.21 12.24 12.79
CA ALA A 375 17.80 12.17 11.47
C ALA A 375 16.82 12.76 10.45
N ILE A 376 17.22 13.78 9.72
CA ILE A 376 16.33 14.59 8.86
C ILE A 376 17.02 15.04 7.57
N THR A 377 16.21 15.57 6.64
CA THR A 377 16.71 16.32 5.48
C THR A 377 16.78 17.83 5.79
N ASN A 378 17.49 18.59 4.95
CA ASN A 378 17.44 20.06 5.01
C ASN A 378 16.02 20.60 4.80
N VAL A 379 15.15 19.90 4.06
CA VAL A 379 13.74 20.28 3.86
C VAL A 379 12.96 20.16 5.17
N ASP A 380 13.15 19.07 5.91
CA ASP A 380 12.53 18.87 7.23
C ASP A 380 13.03 19.92 8.24
N TYR A 381 14.31 20.27 8.18
CA TYR A 381 14.89 21.30 9.06
C TYR A 381 14.22 22.66 8.87
N GLU A 382 13.92 23.06 7.62
CA GLU A 382 13.20 24.31 7.37
C GLU A 382 11.78 24.29 7.97
N ILE A 383 11.08 23.16 7.91
CA ILE A 383 9.78 23.00 8.58
C ILE A 383 9.93 23.13 10.10
N ILE A 384 10.95 22.48 10.69
CA ILE A 384 11.20 22.54 12.12
C ILE A 384 11.48 23.98 12.57
N LYS A 385 12.28 24.74 11.85
CA LYS A 385 12.51 26.16 12.15
C LYS A 385 11.24 27.02 12.13
N ALA A 386 10.34 26.72 11.20
CA ALA A 386 9.06 27.41 11.12
C ALA A 386 8.14 27.08 12.31
N CYS A 387 8.11 25.80 12.75
CA CYS A 387 7.17 25.27 13.72
C CYS A 387 7.66 25.31 15.18
N TYR A 388 8.97 25.31 15.43
CA TYR A 388 9.57 25.20 16.77
C TYR A 388 10.47 26.39 17.10
N THR A 389 10.57 26.68 18.40
CA THR A 389 11.68 27.40 19.01
C THR A 389 12.64 26.39 19.61
N PHE A 390 13.92 26.67 19.60
CA PHE A 390 14.96 25.88 20.26
C PHE A 390 16.15 26.77 20.62
N GLU A 391 16.81 26.45 21.70
CA GLU A 391 17.99 27.19 22.17
C GLU A 391 19.19 26.98 21.25
N SER A 392 19.50 25.71 20.95
CA SER A 392 20.61 25.37 20.07
C SER A 392 20.29 24.17 19.19
N VAL A 393 21.04 24.04 18.10
CA VAL A 393 21.06 22.86 17.24
C VAL A 393 22.51 22.51 16.90
N GLU A 394 22.83 21.21 17.03
CA GLU A 394 24.13 20.65 16.64
C GLU A 394 23.90 19.66 15.49
N PHE A 395 24.70 19.78 14.43
CA PHE A 395 24.63 18.88 13.27
C PHE A 395 25.76 17.85 13.33
N SER A 396 25.46 16.63 12.88
CA SER A 396 26.45 15.56 12.78
C SER A 396 26.12 14.59 11.64
N ASN A 397 27.14 13.86 11.17
CA ASN A 397 27.03 12.90 10.06
C ASN A 397 26.28 13.52 8.87
N VAL A 398 26.76 14.67 8.41
CA VAL A 398 26.13 15.45 7.34
C VAL A 398 26.62 14.95 5.99
N TYR A 399 25.67 14.58 5.15
CA TYR A 399 25.92 14.16 3.77
C TYR A 399 25.32 15.17 2.79
N GLU A 400 26.16 15.69 1.91
CA GLU A 400 25.80 16.59 0.82
C GLU A 400 25.63 15.81 -0.48
N MET A 401 24.63 16.17 -1.27
CA MET A 401 24.37 15.62 -2.61
C MET A 401 23.99 16.75 -3.57
N TYR A 402 24.56 16.73 -4.78
CA TYR A 402 24.11 17.62 -5.85
C TYR A 402 22.69 17.25 -6.30
N CYS A 403 21.86 18.23 -6.62
CA CYS A 403 20.47 18.04 -6.98
C CYS A 403 20.12 18.53 -8.38
N GLU A 404 19.31 17.75 -9.08
CA GLU A 404 18.71 18.08 -10.37
C GLU A 404 17.34 17.41 -10.52
N TYR A 405 16.57 17.76 -11.54
CA TYR A 405 15.29 17.09 -11.82
C TYR A 405 15.50 15.58 -12.04
N LEU A 406 14.49 14.78 -11.66
CA LEU A 406 14.49 13.34 -11.94
C LEU A 406 14.70 13.09 -13.45
N PRO A 407 15.33 11.97 -13.85
CA PRO A 407 15.59 11.68 -15.26
C PRO A 407 14.34 11.78 -16.14
N LYS A 408 14.48 12.37 -17.32
CA LYS A 408 13.36 12.59 -18.28
C LYS A 408 12.45 11.36 -18.47
N PRO A 409 12.95 10.12 -18.57
CA PRO A 409 12.08 8.94 -18.70
C PRO A 409 11.16 8.70 -17.51
N ILE A 410 11.57 9.05 -16.30
CA ILE A 410 10.71 8.99 -15.10
C ILE A 410 9.65 10.08 -15.18
N ILE A 411 10.05 11.33 -15.47
CA ILE A 411 9.16 12.48 -15.62
C ILE A 411 8.06 12.17 -16.65
N THR A 412 8.43 11.73 -17.85
CA THR A 412 7.46 11.41 -18.90
C THR A 412 6.57 10.24 -18.55
N SER A 413 7.06 9.24 -17.80
CA SER A 413 6.24 8.12 -17.32
C SER A 413 5.15 8.59 -16.34
N ILE A 414 5.48 9.53 -15.46
CA ILE A 414 4.53 10.09 -14.49
C ILE A 414 3.47 10.92 -15.24
N LEU A 415 3.88 11.76 -16.18
CA LEU A 415 2.96 12.55 -16.99
C LEU A 415 2.01 11.69 -17.83
N ASP A 416 2.50 10.62 -18.46
CA ASP A 416 1.67 9.64 -19.19
C ASP A 416 0.61 8.99 -18.29
N LEU A 417 0.99 8.61 -17.07
CA LEU A 417 0.06 8.00 -16.11
C LEU A 417 -0.97 9.01 -15.58
N TYR A 418 -0.56 10.26 -15.39
CA TYR A 418 -1.47 11.32 -14.95
C TYR A 418 -2.48 11.69 -16.03
N GLU A 419 -2.02 11.81 -17.28
CA GLU A 419 -2.88 12.06 -18.43
C GLU A 419 -3.93 10.94 -18.57
N LYS A 420 -3.51 9.66 -18.54
CA LYS A 420 -4.43 8.51 -18.61
C LYS A 420 -5.44 8.52 -17.48
N LYS A 421 -5.01 8.72 -16.22
CA LYS A 421 -5.90 8.84 -15.06
C LYS A 421 -6.94 9.95 -15.28
N THR A 422 -6.54 11.08 -15.85
CA THR A 422 -7.42 12.26 -16.01
C THR A 422 -8.39 12.09 -17.17
N THR A 423 -7.92 11.64 -18.31
CA THR A 423 -8.71 11.52 -19.55
C THR A 423 -9.70 10.37 -19.50
N LEU A 424 -9.38 9.28 -18.79
CA LEU A 424 -10.22 8.08 -18.70
C LEU A 424 -11.29 8.15 -17.61
N LYS A 425 -11.19 9.12 -16.68
CA LYS A 425 -12.16 9.24 -15.57
C LYS A 425 -13.57 9.51 -16.08
N GLY A 426 -14.51 8.59 -15.79
CA GLY A 426 -15.91 8.70 -16.16
C GLY A 426 -16.21 8.47 -17.65
N VAL A 427 -15.29 7.84 -18.38
CA VAL A 427 -15.49 7.39 -19.76
C VAL A 427 -16.10 5.99 -19.73
N ALA A 428 -17.29 5.83 -20.28
CA ALA A 428 -17.99 4.54 -20.33
C ALA A 428 -17.14 3.46 -21.01
N GLY A 429 -17.04 2.28 -20.37
CA GLY A 429 -16.25 1.15 -20.86
C GLY A 429 -14.73 1.26 -20.63
N MET A 430 -14.24 2.34 -20.00
CA MET A 430 -12.81 2.56 -19.71
C MET A 430 -12.50 2.53 -18.21
N GLU A 431 -13.43 2.07 -17.39
CA GLU A 431 -13.31 2.05 -15.93
C GLU A 431 -12.09 1.23 -15.47
N SER A 432 -11.83 0.10 -16.13
CA SER A 432 -10.67 -0.76 -15.85
C SER A 432 -9.34 -0.03 -16.09
N GLU A 433 -9.18 0.59 -17.25
CA GLU A 433 -7.97 1.33 -17.59
C GLU A 433 -7.80 2.58 -16.71
N TYR A 434 -8.89 3.23 -16.32
CA TYR A 434 -8.87 4.33 -15.35
C TYR A 434 -8.35 3.85 -13.99
N LEU A 435 -8.92 2.77 -13.41
CA LEU A 435 -8.52 2.25 -12.10
C LEU A 435 -7.09 1.74 -12.11
N LYS A 436 -6.66 1.08 -13.19
CA LYS A 436 -5.29 0.67 -13.41
C LYS A 436 -4.34 1.88 -13.42
N SER A 437 -4.66 2.92 -14.20
CA SER A 437 -3.83 4.14 -14.28
C SER A 437 -3.79 4.88 -12.94
N LYS A 438 -4.92 4.97 -12.22
CA LYS A 438 -5.01 5.50 -10.87
C LYS A 438 -4.16 4.70 -9.88
N GLY A 439 -4.22 3.38 -9.93
CA GLY A 439 -3.40 2.51 -9.08
C GLY A 439 -1.91 2.66 -9.38
N MET A 440 -1.53 2.73 -10.65
CA MET A 440 -0.14 2.89 -11.06
C MET A 440 0.44 4.24 -10.65
N ILE A 441 -0.26 5.36 -10.83
CA ILE A 441 0.26 6.67 -10.44
C ILE A 441 0.36 6.81 -8.91
N ASN A 442 -0.55 6.22 -8.16
CA ASN A 442 -0.47 6.20 -6.70
C ASN A 442 0.71 5.33 -6.19
N ALA A 443 1.07 4.28 -6.94
CA ALA A 443 2.19 3.39 -6.59
C ALA A 443 3.56 3.90 -7.09
N VAL A 444 3.60 4.92 -7.96
CA VAL A 444 4.86 5.39 -8.58
C VAL A 444 5.88 5.86 -7.55
N TYR A 445 5.44 6.55 -6.50
CA TYR A 445 6.29 6.96 -5.40
C TYR A 445 6.79 5.75 -4.60
N GLY A 446 5.89 4.83 -4.23
CA GLY A 446 6.20 3.67 -3.39
C GLY A 446 7.31 2.78 -3.96
N MET A 447 7.47 2.73 -5.29
CA MET A 447 8.56 1.97 -5.90
C MET A 447 9.95 2.57 -5.60
N SER A 448 10.07 3.88 -5.34
CA SER A 448 11.34 4.55 -5.06
C SER A 448 11.83 4.32 -3.64
N VAL A 449 10.95 4.00 -2.70
CA VAL A 449 11.24 3.69 -1.29
C VAL A 449 11.08 2.22 -0.94
N THR A 450 11.06 1.34 -1.93
CA THR A 450 11.12 -0.10 -1.66
C THR A 450 12.42 -0.41 -0.92
N ASP A 451 12.30 -1.05 0.22
CA ASP A 451 13.46 -1.41 1.04
C ASP A 451 14.47 -2.24 0.25
N ILE A 452 15.73 -1.88 0.33
CA ILE A 452 16.82 -2.60 -0.36
C ILE A 452 17.20 -3.84 0.43
N VAL A 453 17.24 -3.71 1.76
CA VAL A 453 17.56 -4.79 2.67
C VAL A 453 16.26 -5.24 3.32
N GLN A 454 15.66 -6.30 2.78
CA GLN A 454 14.43 -6.89 3.29
C GLN A 454 14.72 -8.22 3.97
N GLU A 455 14.01 -8.49 5.04
CA GLU A 455 13.92 -9.85 5.58
C GLU A 455 13.26 -10.76 4.55
N GLU A 456 13.77 -11.96 4.41
CA GLU A 456 13.19 -12.98 3.55
C GLU A 456 12.37 -13.95 4.41
N HIS A 457 11.06 -13.99 4.18
CA HIS A 457 10.18 -14.93 4.83
C HIS A 457 9.95 -16.14 3.91
N THR A 458 10.27 -17.30 4.40
CA THR A 458 10.10 -18.56 3.66
C THR A 458 9.61 -19.66 4.57
N LEU A 459 9.18 -20.77 3.96
CA LEU A 459 8.74 -21.97 4.68
C LEU A 459 9.82 -23.05 4.58
N VAL A 460 10.26 -23.57 5.72
CA VAL A 460 11.23 -24.66 5.80
C VAL A 460 10.64 -25.73 6.72
N ASN A 461 10.45 -26.95 6.20
CA ASN A 461 9.83 -28.05 6.94
C ASN A 461 8.51 -27.64 7.61
N TYR A 462 7.64 -26.94 6.85
CA TYR A 462 6.35 -26.41 7.29
C TYR A 462 6.40 -25.35 8.39
N ASN A 463 7.58 -24.88 8.77
CA ASN A 463 7.76 -23.78 9.72
C ASN A 463 8.17 -22.50 8.99
N TRP A 464 7.56 -21.39 9.38
CA TRP A 464 7.94 -20.09 8.87
C TRP A 464 9.27 -19.65 9.45
N VAL A 465 10.21 -19.37 8.58
CA VAL A 465 11.55 -18.91 8.93
C VAL A 465 11.75 -17.52 8.34
N THR A 466 12.20 -16.59 9.18
CA THR A 466 12.67 -15.27 8.77
C THR A 466 14.18 -15.33 8.68
N LYS A 467 14.71 -15.11 7.48
CA LYS A 467 16.14 -15.03 7.23
C LYS A 467 16.52 -13.54 7.17
N GLU A 468 17.41 -13.14 8.06
CA GLU A 468 18.03 -11.80 7.99
C GLU A 468 18.90 -11.71 6.74
N SER A 469 18.81 -10.55 6.09
CA SER A 469 19.62 -10.27 4.91
C SER A 469 20.91 -9.55 5.29
N ASP A 470 22.03 -9.97 4.73
CA ASP A 470 23.30 -9.24 4.87
C ASP A 470 23.19 -7.87 4.18
N THR A 471 23.39 -6.81 4.97
CA THR A 471 23.26 -5.43 4.48
C THR A 471 24.32 -5.10 3.43
N ASP A 472 25.57 -5.58 3.62
CA ASP A 472 26.69 -5.25 2.72
C ASP A 472 26.48 -5.95 1.36
N GLU A 473 26.07 -7.23 1.38
CA GLU A 473 25.73 -7.99 0.18
C GLU A 473 24.58 -7.34 -0.58
N LYS A 474 23.46 -7.02 0.09
CA LYS A 474 22.30 -6.43 -0.56
C LYS A 474 22.55 -5.03 -1.12
N ILE A 475 23.37 -4.22 -0.46
CA ILE A 475 23.77 -2.91 -0.96
C ILE A 475 24.71 -3.06 -2.18
N ASN A 476 25.63 -4.01 -2.15
CA ASN A 476 26.46 -4.32 -3.31
C ASN A 476 25.61 -4.78 -4.51
N ASP A 477 24.68 -5.70 -4.29
CA ASP A 477 23.74 -6.16 -5.32
C ASP A 477 22.91 -5.01 -5.88
N TYR A 478 22.43 -4.12 -5.01
CA TYR A 478 21.71 -2.92 -5.43
C TYR A 478 22.58 -2.02 -6.31
N ASN A 479 23.79 -1.71 -5.90
CA ASN A 479 24.71 -0.83 -6.64
C ASN A 479 25.11 -1.42 -8.02
N THR A 480 25.33 -2.74 -8.11
CA THR A 480 25.80 -3.41 -9.32
C THR A 480 24.69 -3.89 -10.25
N SER A 481 23.44 -3.90 -9.80
CA SER A 481 22.29 -4.40 -10.56
C SER A 481 22.11 -3.69 -11.90
N LYS A 482 22.16 -4.45 -13.02
CA LYS A 482 21.97 -3.94 -14.39
C LYS A 482 20.54 -3.48 -14.67
N ASN A 483 19.57 -3.86 -13.84
CA ASN A 483 18.17 -3.49 -13.95
C ASN A 483 17.78 -2.33 -13.02
N ARG A 484 18.71 -1.79 -12.27
CA ARG A 484 18.46 -0.65 -11.38
C ARG A 484 18.17 0.61 -12.20
N PHE A 485 17.11 1.30 -11.85
CA PHE A 485 16.69 2.54 -12.51
C PHE A 485 16.18 3.59 -11.49
N LEU A 486 16.25 3.28 -10.20
CA LEU A 486 15.86 4.15 -9.10
C LEU A 486 17.04 4.32 -8.13
N PHE A 487 17.04 5.46 -7.43
CA PHE A 487 17.96 5.76 -6.37
C PHE A 487 17.17 6.01 -5.08
N TYR A 488 17.44 5.23 -4.04
CA TYR A 488 16.65 5.24 -2.80
C TYR A 488 16.47 6.63 -2.19
N PRO A 489 17.50 7.52 -2.14
CA PRO A 489 17.35 8.88 -1.65
C PRO A 489 16.28 9.71 -2.39
N TRP A 490 15.96 9.44 -3.65
CA TRP A 490 14.89 10.17 -4.34
C TRP A 490 13.57 10.08 -3.58
N GLY A 491 13.19 8.89 -3.12
CA GLY A 491 11.94 8.69 -2.39
C GLY A 491 11.91 9.37 -1.02
N ILE A 492 13.04 9.54 -0.36
CA ILE A 492 13.16 10.30 0.89
C ILE A 492 12.77 11.76 0.66
N PHE A 493 13.32 12.38 -0.39
CA PHE A 493 13.04 13.77 -0.71
C PHE A 493 11.62 13.98 -1.28
N VAL A 494 11.02 12.98 -1.93
CA VAL A 494 9.61 13.05 -2.35
C VAL A 494 8.71 13.31 -1.15
N THR A 495 8.83 12.54 -0.09
CA THR A 495 8.00 12.75 1.10
C THR A 495 8.37 14.00 1.87
N ALA A 496 9.65 14.38 1.90
CA ALA A 496 10.08 15.63 2.54
C ALA A 496 9.46 16.85 1.85
N TYR A 497 9.50 16.92 0.52
CA TYR A 497 8.87 18.00 -0.25
C TYR A 497 7.34 17.99 -0.13
N ALA A 498 6.70 16.82 -0.13
CA ALA A 498 5.27 16.70 0.07
C ALA A 498 4.85 17.22 1.45
N ARG A 499 5.59 16.85 2.52
CA ARG A 499 5.38 17.40 3.86
C ARG A 499 5.56 18.91 3.90
N ARG A 500 6.60 19.45 3.26
CA ARG A 500 6.82 20.91 3.18
C ARG A 500 5.62 21.61 2.53
N ASN A 501 5.10 21.06 1.44
CA ASN A 501 3.96 21.67 0.74
C ASN A 501 2.70 21.61 1.62
N LEU A 502 2.43 20.50 2.29
CA LEU A 502 1.32 20.39 3.24
C LEU A 502 1.48 21.38 4.40
N TRP A 503 2.68 21.48 4.97
CA TRP A 503 2.96 22.41 6.07
C TRP A 503 2.88 23.88 5.68
N SER A 504 3.15 24.22 4.43
CA SER A 504 2.87 25.60 3.96
C SER A 504 1.40 25.96 4.10
N GLY A 505 0.50 24.99 3.85
CA GLY A 505 -0.93 25.16 4.06
C GLY A 505 -1.32 25.25 5.53
N ILE A 506 -0.81 24.35 6.35
CA ILE A 506 -1.08 24.36 7.80
C ILE A 506 -0.67 25.68 8.43
N LEU A 507 0.51 26.18 8.10
CA LEU A 507 1.02 27.46 8.62
C LEU A 507 0.21 28.67 8.12
N ALA A 508 -0.22 28.66 6.86
CA ALA A 508 -1.00 29.75 6.28
C ALA A 508 -2.45 29.81 6.80
N ILE A 509 -3.06 28.63 7.02
CA ILE A 509 -4.42 28.52 7.56
C ILE A 509 -4.46 28.89 9.04
N GLY A 510 -3.41 28.58 9.79
CA GLY A 510 -3.28 29.04 11.16
C GLY A 510 -4.33 28.46 12.10
N ASP A 511 -5.00 29.29 12.90
CA ASP A 511 -5.93 28.87 13.96
C ASP A 511 -7.22 28.21 13.41
N ASP A 512 -7.51 28.41 12.13
CA ASP A 512 -8.62 27.75 11.44
C ASP A 512 -8.32 26.29 11.06
N TYR A 513 -7.06 25.83 11.20
CA TYR A 513 -6.65 24.46 10.93
C TYR A 513 -7.29 23.49 11.93
N ILE A 514 -7.82 22.36 11.41
CA ILE A 514 -8.44 21.31 12.21
C ILE A 514 -7.67 20.02 12.11
N TYR A 515 -7.44 19.54 10.87
CA TYR A 515 -6.93 18.18 10.63
C TYR A 515 -6.24 18.08 9.26
N SER A 516 -5.22 17.23 9.18
CA SER A 516 -4.59 16.89 7.90
C SER A 516 -4.25 15.41 7.82
N ASP A 517 -4.30 14.86 6.61
CA ASP A 517 -3.83 13.51 6.30
C ASP A 517 -3.12 13.49 4.95
N THR A 518 -1.79 13.42 4.98
CA THR A 518 -0.88 13.24 3.85
C THR A 518 -0.92 14.37 2.81
N ASP A 519 -2.05 14.61 2.19
CA ASP A 519 -2.27 15.52 1.06
C ASP A 519 -3.55 16.36 1.18
N SER A 520 -4.25 16.27 2.30
CA SER A 520 -5.49 17.02 2.54
C SER A 520 -5.46 17.84 3.83
N ILE A 521 -6.19 18.95 3.84
CA ILE A 521 -6.40 19.79 5.02
C ILE A 521 -7.91 20.03 5.23
N LYS A 522 -8.33 19.93 6.50
CA LYS A 522 -9.68 20.25 6.96
C LYS A 522 -9.57 21.50 7.84
N PHE A 523 -10.39 22.54 7.55
CA PHE A 523 -10.24 23.85 8.18
C PHE A 523 -11.54 24.67 8.13
N LEU A 524 -11.58 25.77 8.87
CA LEU A 524 -12.70 26.73 8.92
C LEU A 524 -12.43 27.93 8.00
N ASN A 525 -13.44 28.78 7.80
CA ASN A 525 -13.32 30.09 7.18
C ASN A 525 -12.65 30.11 5.79
N TYR A 526 -13.06 29.21 4.92
CA TYR A 526 -12.47 29.03 3.56
C TYR A 526 -12.23 30.33 2.80
N GLU A 527 -13.16 31.30 2.87
CA GLU A 527 -13.05 32.59 2.15
C GLU A 527 -11.80 33.36 2.58
N ALA A 528 -11.41 33.30 3.85
CA ALA A 528 -10.24 34.01 4.37
C ALA A 528 -8.91 33.42 3.86
N HIS A 529 -8.94 32.18 3.35
CA HIS A 529 -7.73 31.44 2.93
C HIS A 529 -7.62 31.26 1.42
N LYS A 530 -8.56 31.81 0.63
CA LYS A 530 -8.54 31.70 -0.85
C LYS A 530 -7.27 32.29 -1.46
N ASP A 531 -6.80 33.40 -0.98
CA ASP A 531 -5.59 34.05 -1.50
C ASP A 531 -4.35 33.16 -1.33
N TYR A 532 -4.23 32.49 -0.20
CA TYR A 532 -3.15 31.50 -0.01
C TYR A 532 -3.29 30.35 -1.00
N ILE A 533 -4.49 29.78 -1.15
CA ILE A 533 -4.75 28.64 -2.04
C ILE A 533 -4.38 29.01 -3.48
N GLU A 534 -4.81 30.18 -3.94
CA GLU A 534 -4.51 30.68 -5.29
C GLU A 534 -3.00 30.94 -5.47
N HIS A 535 -2.36 31.58 -4.49
CA HIS A 535 -0.92 31.82 -4.50
C HIS A 535 -0.13 30.52 -4.61
N TYR A 536 -0.48 29.51 -3.78
CA TYR A 536 0.16 28.20 -3.84
C TYR A 536 -0.05 27.51 -5.20
N ASN A 537 -1.28 27.54 -5.72
CA ASN A 537 -1.62 26.94 -7.00
C ASN A 537 -0.83 27.56 -8.17
N ASN A 538 -0.65 28.88 -8.14
CA ASN A 538 0.19 29.58 -9.10
C ASN A 538 1.67 29.22 -8.95
N TYR A 539 2.16 29.13 -7.71
CA TYR A 539 3.54 28.77 -7.41
C TYR A 539 3.89 27.36 -7.88
N ILE A 540 3.07 26.34 -7.57
CA ILE A 540 3.35 24.96 -8.01
C ILE A 540 3.26 24.82 -9.54
N THR A 541 2.30 25.53 -10.16
CA THR A 541 2.16 25.55 -11.60
C THR A 541 3.39 26.18 -12.28
N PHE A 542 3.93 27.25 -11.71
CA PHE A 542 5.16 27.87 -12.18
C PHE A 542 6.35 26.89 -12.12
N LYS A 543 6.56 26.20 -10.99
CA LYS A 543 7.62 25.20 -10.85
C LYS A 543 7.49 24.03 -11.83
N LEU A 544 6.27 23.58 -12.08
CA LEU A 544 6.02 22.51 -13.06
C LEU A 544 6.31 22.99 -14.50
N LYS A 545 6.06 24.26 -14.83
CA LYS A 545 6.44 24.86 -16.10
C LYS A 545 7.96 24.96 -16.25
N GLU A 546 8.69 25.35 -15.21
CA GLU A 546 10.17 25.33 -15.23
C GLU A 546 10.73 23.94 -15.56
N MET A 547 10.13 22.87 -15.02
CA MET A 547 10.50 21.49 -15.37
C MET A 547 10.16 21.17 -16.83
N CYS A 548 8.99 21.63 -17.32
CA CYS A 548 8.61 21.43 -18.71
C CYS A 548 9.62 22.12 -19.66
N ASP A 549 10.03 23.36 -19.36
CA ASP A 549 11.03 24.11 -20.12
C ASP A 549 12.39 23.39 -20.12
N TYR A 550 12.82 22.92 -18.94
CA TYR A 550 14.08 22.19 -18.80
C TYR A 550 14.14 20.93 -19.68
N TYR A 551 13.02 20.20 -19.80
CA TYR A 551 12.94 18.98 -20.60
C TYR A 551 12.36 19.17 -22.01
N ASN A 552 12.00 20.39 -22.38
CA ASN A 552 11.30 20.71 -23.62
C ASN A 552 10.02 19.86 -23.77
N LEU A 553 9.11 20.00 -22.80
CA LEU A 553 7.81 19.33 -22.74
C LEU A 553 6.68 20.34 -22.84
N PRO A 554 5.52 19.96 -23.43
CA PRO A 554 4.40 20.87 -23.55
C PRO A 554 3.72 21.11 -22.18
N TYR A 555 3.28 22.33 -21.88
CA TYR A 555 2.58 22.68 -20.65
C TYR A 555 1.23 21.95 -20.50
N THR A 556 0.64 21.49 -21.61
CA THR A 556 -0.58 20.65 -21.55
C THR A 556 -0.37 19.34 -20.81
N ALA A 557 0.85 18.82 -20.74
CA ALA A 557 1.17 17.59 -20.05
C ALA A 557 0.95 17.66 -18.51
N ILE A 558 1.16 18.86 -17.92
CA ILE A 558 0.95 19.08 -16.47
C ILE A 558 -0.48 19.47 -16.12
N SER A 559 -1.34 19.69 -17.12
CA SER A 559 -2.74 20.04 -16.92
C SER A 559 -3.63 19.41 -18.01
N PRO A 560 -3.70 18.06 -18.05
CA PRO A 560 -4.54 17.36 -19.01
C PRO A 560 -6.02 17.67 -18.80
N LYS A 561 -6.82 17.50 -19.86
CA LYS A 561 -8.26 17.72 -19.81
C LYS A 561 -9.00 16.40 -19.56
N THR A 562 -10.05 16.47 -18.75
CA THR A 562 -11.00 15.37 -18.61
C THR A 562 -11.77 15.14 -19.91
N ASN A 563 -12.52 14.03 -20.01
CA ASN A 563 -13.46 13.77 -21.11
C ASN A 563 -14.51 14.87 -21.31
N LYS A 564 -14.77 15.69 -20.28
CA LYS A 564 -15.70 16.87 -20.33
C LYS A 564 -14.97 18.16 -20.72
N GLY A 565 -13.70 18.10 -21.11
CA GLY A 565 -12.90 19.27 -21.48
C GLY A 565 -12.39 20.12 -20.30
N ILE A 566 -12.62 19.71 -19.07
CA ILE A 566 -12.17 20.42 -17.86
C ILE A 566 -10.69 20.14 -17.64
N SER A 567 -9.90 21.21 -17.55
CA SER A 567 -8.47 21.13 -17.23
C SER A 567 -8.27 20.71 -15.76
N LYS A 568 -7.36 19.78 -15.51
CA LYS A 568 -6.99 19.32 -14.17
C LYS A 568 -5.48 19.53 -13.95
N PRO A 569 -5.07 20.67 -13.41
CA PRO A 569 -3.68 20.94 -13.08
C PRO A 569 -3.16 19.96 -12.03
N LEU A 570 -1.91 19.57 -12.18
CA LEU A 570 -1.23 18.67 -11.24
C LEU A 570 -0.73 19.45 -10.02
N GLY A 571 -0.85 18.88 -8.83
CA GLY A 571 -0.24 19.39 -7.60
C GLY A 571 -0.92 20.61 -6.97
N VAL A 572 -2.02 21.08 -7.52
CA VAL A 572 -2.79 22.20 -6.96
C VAL A 572 -3.69 21.76 -5.82
N TRP A 573 -4.02 22.67 -4.92
CA TRP A 573 -5.12 22.51 -4.00
C TRP A 573 -6.44 22.48 -4.77
N ASP A 574 -7.16 21.37 -4.72
CA ASP A 574 -8.50 21.19 -5.26
C ASP A 574 -9.50 21.22 -4.11
N TYR A 575 -10.58 21.98 -4.26
CA TYR A 575 -11.62 22.05 -3.24
C TYR A 575 -12.50 20.80 -3.31
N GLU A 576 -12.55 20.01 -2.23
CA GLU A 576 -13.31 18.77 -2.18
C GLU A 576 -14.77 18.97 -1.77
N GLY A 577 -15.02 19.94 -0.89
CA GLY A 577 -16.36 20.19 -0.40
C GLY A 577 -16.40 20.84 0.99
N LYS A 578 -17.62 20.98 1.48
CA LYS A 578 -17.95 21.53 2.79
C LYS A 578 -18.73 20.48 3.58
N TYR A 579 -18.28 20.18 4.78
CA TYR A 579 -18.94 19.27 5.69
C TYR A 579 -19.86 20.05 6.63
N LYS A 580 -21.09 19.60 6.79
CA LYS A 580 -22.05 20.19 7.75
C LYS A 580 -21.57 20.02 9.18
N TYR A 581 -21.06 18.81 9.47
CA TYR A 581 -20.44 18.45 10.75
C TYR A 581 -19.13 17.69 10.52
N PHE A 582 -18.18 17.95 11.38
CA PHE A 582 -16.89 17.25 11.44
C PHE A 582 -16.44 17.07 12.89
N LYS A 583 -15.92 15.89 13.25
CA LYS A 583 -15.33 15.62 14.56
C LYS A 583 -14.11 14.75 14.38
N THR A 584 -13.01 15.12 15.01
CA THR A 584 -11.79 14.31 15.07
C THR A 584 -11.45 13.95 16.50
N LEU A 585 -10.90 12.73 16.69
CA LEU A 585 -10.36 12.23 17.96
C LEU A 585 -8.85 11.98 17.85
N GLY A 586 -8.20 12.57 16.84
CA GLY A 586 -6.76 12.42 16.56
C GLY A 586 -6.47 11.81 15.18
N ALA A 587 -5.21 11.45 14.96
CA ALA A 587 -4.73 10.95 13.68
C ALA A 587 -5.49 9.69 13.23
N LYS A 588 -6.08 9.73 12.04
CA LYS A 588 -6.89 8.66 11.42
C LYS A 588 -8.08 8.19 12.29
N ARG A 589 -8.67 9.14 13.03
CA ARG A 589 -9.85 8.94 13.85
C ARG A 589 -10.75 10.16 13.69
N TYR A 590 -11.58 10.19 12.65
CA TYR A 590 -12.52 11.29 12.41
C TYR A 590 -13.79 10.81 11.73
N MET A 591 -14.82 11.62 11.88
CA MET A 591 -16.12 11.43 11.27
C MET A 591 -16.61 12.76 10.70
N TYR A 592 -17.27 12.72 9.53
CA TYR A 592 -17.90 13.90 8.95
C TYR A 592 -19.24 13.57 8.30
N TYR A 593 -20.04 14.60 8.14
CA TYR A 593 -21.35 14.54 7.50
C TYR A 593 -21.45 15.67 6.46
N ASP A 594 -21.65 15.31 5.22
CA ASP A 594 -22.03 16.23 4.13
C ASP A 594 -23.50 16.07 3.77
N ASP A 595 -23.86 15.07 2.99
CA ASP A 595 -25.22 14.60 2.77
C ASP A 595 -25.37 13.15 3.27
N ASP A 596 -24.28 12.47 3.59
CA ASP A 596 -24.23 11.17 4.24
C ASP A 596 -23.16 11.14 5.34
N LEU A 597 -23.20 10.09 6.17
CA LEU A 597 -22.24 9.89 7.24
C LEU A 597 -20.98 9.18 6.70
N HIS A 598 -19.84 9.73 7.02
CA HIS A 598 -18.54 9.15 6.69
C HIS A 598 -17.67 9.01 7.93
N ILE A 599 -16.99 7.87 8.05
CA ILE A 599 -16.07 7.58 9.16
C ILE A 599 -14.71 7.15 8.63
N THR A 600 -13.67 7.55 9.32
CA THR A 600 -12.30 7.06 9.10
C THR A 600 -11.68 6.74 10.44
N ILE A 601 -11.54 5.45 10.73
CA ILE A 601 -10.86 4.93 11.91
C ILE A 601 -9.86 3.88 11.43
N ALA A 602 -8.59 4.05 11.80
CA ALA A 602 -7.55 3.08 11.44
C ALA A 602 -7.90 1.70 12.04
N GLY A 603 -7.99 0.68 11.20
CA GLY A 603 -8.32 -0.69 11.60
C GLY A 603 -9.80 -1.06 11.60
N LEU A 604 -10.71 -0.12 11.30
CA LEU A 604 -12.15 -0.38 11.18
C LEU A 604 -12.60 -0.34 9.72
N SER A 605 -13.53 -1.22 9.34
CA SER A 605 -14.23 -1.14 8.06
C SER A 605 -15.11 0.11 8.02
N LYS A 606 -14.95 0.96 6.99
CA LYS A 606 -15.71 2.21 6.87
C LYS A 606 -17.21 1.98 6.80
N SER A 607 -17.66 1.03 5.97
CA SER A 607 -19.09 0.73 5.80
C SER A 607 -19.70 0.19 7.10
N GLN A 608 -19.09 -0.82 7.69
CA GLN A 608 -19.63 -1.43 8.92
C GLN A 608 -19.59 -0.47 10.11
N GLY A 609 -18.56 0.37 10.21
CA GLY A 609 -18.51 1.42 11.23
C GLY A 609 -19.63 2.45 11.06
N VAL A 610 -19.94 2.86 9.82
CA VAL A 610 -21.07 3.75 9.51
C VAL A 610 -22.39 3.08 9.86
N ASP A 611 -22.62 1.83 9.41
CA ASP A 611 -23.84 1.08 9.66
C ASP A 611 -24.08 0.88 11.16
N TYR A 612 -23.01 0.57 11.90
CA TYR A 612 -23.09 0.42 13.35
C TYR A 612 -23.51 1.75 14.03
N ILE A 613 -22.85 2.87 13.71
CA ILE A 613 -23.19 4.16 14.32
C ILE A 613 -24.63 4.57 13.96
N LYS A 614 -25.06 4.39 12.71
CA LYS A 614 -26.43 4.66 12.27
C LYS A 614 -27.45 3.79 13.03
N SER A 615 -27.11 2.57 13.39
CA SER A 615 -27.99 1.68 14.15
C SER A 615 -28.15 2.09 15.64
N GLN A 616 -27.19 2.86 16.18
CA GLN A 616 -27.21 3.27 17.60
C GLN A 616 -27.87 4.64 17.82
N CYS A 617 -28.05 5.45 16.77
CA CYS A 617 -28.50 6.82 16.92
C CYS A 617 -29.47 7.21 15.81
N GLU A 618 -30.61 7.82 16.16
CA GLU A 618 -31.64 8.28 15.22
C GLU A 618 -31.29 9.63 14.56
N SER A 619 -30.52 10.48 15.23
CA SER A 619 -30.19 11.82 14.75
C SER A 619 -28.71 11.96 14.38
N VAL A 620 -28.41 12.79 13.39
CA VAL A 620 -27.02 13.07 12.97
C VAL A 620 -26.22 13.63 14.14
N LYS A 621 -26.76 14.56 14.90
CA LYS A 621 -26.07 15.10 16.09
C LYS A 621 -25.78 14.02 17.13
N GLY A 622 -26.75 13.15 17.41
CA GLY A 622 -26.57 12.00 18.32
C GLY A 622 -25.44 11.08 17.84
N MET A 623 -25.27 10.87 16.53
CA MET A 623 -24.14 10.10 15.98
C MET A 623 -22.78 10.75 16.30
N PHE A 624 -22.70 12.07 16.24
CA PHE A 624 -21.47 12.82 16.59
C PHE A 624 -21.21 12.85 18.10
N ASP A 625 -22.25 12.89 18.92
CA ASP A 625 -22.12 12.75 20.38
C ASP A 625 -21.68 11.33 20.77
N PHE A 626 -22.19 10.31 20.09
CA PHE A 626 -21.80 8.90 20.28
C PHE A 626 -20.35 8.62 19.86
N PHE A 627 -19.85 9.32 18.82
CA PHE A 627 -18.47 9.20 18.36
C PHE A 627 -17.51 9.87 19.36
N ASN A 628 -17.10 9.11 20.35
CA ASN A 628 -16.21 9.58 21.44
C ASN A 628 -15.11 8.57 21.75
N THR A 629 -14.12 8.99 22.53
CA THR A 629 -13.16 8.10 23.16
C THR A 629 -13.90 7.09 24.03
N ASN A 630 -13.40 5.84 24.04
CA ASN A 630 -14.03 4.69 24.72
C ASN A 630 -15.30 4.16 24.04
N MET A 631 -15.72 4.70 22.90
CA MET A 631 -16.75 4.05 22.10
C MET A 631 -16.28 2.64 21.73
N SER A 632 -17.06 1.62 22.13
CA SER A 632 -16.80 0.23 21.77
C SER A 632 -17.75 -0.19 20.65
N ILE A 633 -17.16 -0.79 19.61
CA ILE A 633 -17.91 -1.44 18.54
C ILE A 633 -17.79 -2.94 18.75
N PRO A 634 -18.91 -3.65 18.96
CA PRO A 634 -18.88 -5.09 19.21
C PRO A 634 -18.34 -5.83 17.98
N ALA A 635 -17.91 -7.05 18.20
CA ALA A 635 -17.32 -7.91 17.18
C ALA A 635 -18.21 -8.03 15.93
N SER A 636 -19.53 -8.13 16.10
CA SER A 636 -20.51 -8.14 15.01
C SER A 636 -20.54 -6.87 14.17
N GLY A 637 -20.18 -5.72 14.74
CA GLY A 637 -20.16 -4.42 14.06
C GLY A 637 -18.79 -4.04 13.47
N THR A 638 -17.71 -4.77 13.74
CA THR A 638 -16.36 -4.42 13.26
C THR A 638 -16.03 -5.02 11.90
N GLY A 639 -16.59 -6.17 11.58
CA GLY A 639 -16.21 -6.99 10.42
C GLY A 639 -14.75 -7.45 10.44
N LYS A 640 -14.07 -7.32 11.58
CA LYS A 640 -12.65 -7.67 11.74
C LYS A 640 -12.54 -8.98 12.50
N LYS A 641 -11.80 -9.92 11.93
CA LYS A 641 -11.46 -11.19 12.57
C LYS A 641 -9.96 -11.29 12.79
N THR A 642 -9.56 -11.75 13.97
CA THR A 642 -8.16 -12.13 14.23
C THR A 642 -7.97 -13.57 13.80
N HIS A 643 -6.88 -13.84 13.09
CA HIS A 643 -6.51 -15.17 12.66
C HIS A 643 -5.38 -15.69 13.55
N THR A 644 -5.62 -16.78 14.26
CA THR A 644 -4.58 -17.55 14.93
C THR A 644 -4.43 -18.87 14.18
N TYR A 645 -3.20 -19.22 13.81
CA TYR A 645 -2.93 -20.39 13.02
C TYR A 645 -2.85 -21.63 13.91
N ILE A 646 -3.54 -22.71 13.53
CA ILE A 646 -3.53 -23.97 14.25
C ILE A 646 -2.44 -24.84 13.64
N ASP A 647 -1.36 -25.02 14.40
CA ASP A 647 -0.22 -25.86 14.00
C ASP A 647 -0.32 -27.29 14.58
N ASP A 648 -1.19 -27.50 15.58
CA ASP A 648 -1.41 -28.78 16.23
C ASP A 648 -2.48 -29.64 15.53
N TYR A 649 -2.26 -30.95 15.52
CA TYR A 649 -3.24 -31.89 15.00
C TYR A 649 -4.31 -32.21 16.07
N LYS A 650 -5.55 -31.93 15.73
CA LYS A 650 -6.73 -32.34 16.50
C LYS A 650 -7.82 -32.80 15.53
N GLU A 651 -8.70 -33.68 15.96
CA GLU A 651 -9.89 -34.09 15.25
C GLU A 651 -11.12 -33.64 16.02
N TYR A 652 -12.09 -33.07 15.28
CA TYR A 652 -13.35 -32.57 15.83
C TYR A 652 -14.52 -33.21 15.09
N GLU A 653 -15.52 -33.68 15.84
CA GLU A 653 -16.83 -34.02 15.27
C GLU A 653 -17.63 -32.74 15.08
N ILE A 654 -17.96 -32.40 13.84
CA ILE A 654 -18.72 -31.23 13.46
C ILE A 654 -20.04 -31.65 12.85
N THR A 655 -21.12 -31.09 13.38
CA THR A 655 -22.46 -31.28 12.83
C THR A 655 -22.83 -30.05 11.99
N ASP A 656 -23.21 -30.28 10.73
CA ASP A 656 -23.65 -29.24 9.82
C ASP A 656 -25.09 -28.75 10.14
N TYR A 657 -25.52 -27.70 9.46
CA TYR A 657 -26.86 -27.11 9.67
C TYR A 657 -28.01 -28.07 9.26
N LEU A 658 -27.74 -29.16 8.56
CA LEU A 658 -28.67 -30.20 8.18
C LEU A 658 -28.69 -31.39 9.16
N GLY A 659 -27.79 -31.40 10.16
CA GLY A 659 -27.65 -32.47 11.14
C GLY A 659 -26.69 -33.59 10.72
N ASN A 660 -25.91 -33.45 9.64
CA ASN A 660 -24.90 -34.42 9.24
C ASN A 660 -23.60 -34.19 10.02
N THR A 661 -23.04 -35.24 10.61
CA THR A 661 -21.79 -35.16 11.38
C THR A 661 -20.60 -35.62 10.56
N SER A 662 -19.53 -34.86 10.57
CA SER A 662 -18.26 -35.12 9.90
C SER A 662 -17.10 -35.00 10.87
N LEU A 663 -16.07 -35.82 10.68
CA LEU A 663 -14.82 -35.72 11.40
C LEU A 663 -13.89 -34.78 10.66
N ILE A 664 -13.57 -33.63 11.27
CA ILE A 664 -12.74 -32.55 10.68
C ILE A 664 -11.39 -32.50 11.35
N LYS A 665 -10.32 -32.47 10.56
CA LYS A 665 -8.94 -32.35 11.04
C LYS A 665 -8.51 -30.89 11.10
N SER A 666 -7.99 -30.44 12.26
CA SER A 666 -7.54 -29.06 12.47
C SER A 666 -6.20 -28.72 11.80
N GLU A 667 -5.45 -29.72 11.34
CA GLU A 667 -4.09 -29.54 10.80
C GLU A 667 -4.00 -28.56 9.61
N SER A 668 -5.10 -28.39 8.88
CA SER A 668 -5.23 -27.41 7.79
C SER A 668 -6.35 -26.42 8.11
N SER A 669 -6.29 -25.79 9.28
CA SER A 669 -7.34 -24.92 9.80
C SER A 669 -6.78 -23.62 10.38
N ILE A 670 -7.62 -22.60 10.47
CA ILE A 670 -7.30 -21.34 11.10
C ILE A 670 -8.26 -21.12 12.27
N HIS A 671 -7.73 -20.76 13.42
CA HIS A 671 -8.55 -20.25 14.53
C HIS A 671 -8.98 -18.83 14.24
N LEU A 672 -10.30 -18.58 14.20
CA LEU A 672 -10.89 -17.27 13.96
C LEU A 672 -11.49 -16.72 15.24
N SER A 673 -11.02 -15.57 15.70
CA SER A 673 -11.65 -14.83 16.78
C SER A 673 -12.23 -13.52 16.24
N GLU A 674 -13.47 -13.24 16.57
CA GLU A 674 -14.05 -11.94 16.33
C GLU A 674 -13.37 -10.91 17.26
N CYS A 675 -13.11 -9.71 16.74
CA CYS A 675 -12.46 -8.65 17.48
C CYS A 675 -13.45 -7.53 17.76
N GLU A 676 -13.65 -7.24 19.03
CA GLU A 676 -14.20 -5.96 19.45
C GLU A 676 -13.21 -4.85 19.10
N PHE A 677 -13.72 -3.68 18.78
CA PHE A 677 -12.94 -2.49 18.56
C PHE A 677 -13.34 -1.41 19.56
N THR A 678 -12.39 -1.01 20.41
CA THR A 678 -12.59 0.13 21.29
C THR A 678 -11.78 1.32 20.76
N LEU A 679 -12.47 2.44 20.54
CA LEU A 679 -11.84 3.69 20.15
C LEU A 679 -11.19 4.32 21.38
N SER A 680 -9.88 4.24 21.47
CA SER A 680 -9.09 4.81 22.56
C SER A 680 -8.06 5.80 22.05
N LEU A 681 -7.71 6.77 22.85
CA LEU A 681 -6.51 7.58 22.67
C LEU A 681 -5.33 6.86 23.32
N SER A 682 -4.09 7.20 22.93
CA SER A 682 -2.93 6.73 23.68
C SER A 682 -2.88 7.43 25.05
N GLN A 683 -2.36 6.74 26.07
CA GLN A 683 -2.23 7.31 27.40
C GLN A 683 -1.40 8.60 27.40
N GLU A 684 -0.34 8.66 26.56
CA GLU A 684 0.48 9.85 26.40
C GLU A 684 -0.31 11.01 25.80
N TYR A 685 -1.25 10.73 24.88
CA TYR A 685 -2.05 11.77 24.26
C TYR A 685 -3.18 12.25 25.22
N GLU A 686 -3.80 11.35 25.96
CA GLU A 686 -4.75 11.71 27.01
C GLU A 686 -4.09 12.60 28.07
N ARG A 687 -2.90 12.22 28.50
CA ARG A 687 -2.10 13.03 29.44
C ARG A 687 -1.75 14.40 28.83
N PHE A 688 -1.34 14.44 27.58
CA PHE A 688 -1.06 15.69 26.87
C PHE A 688 -2.28 16.61 26.84
N LEU A 689 -3.47 16.10 26.48
CA LEU A 689 -4.70 16.88 26.47
C LEU A 689 -5.07 17.39 27.86
N SER A 690 -4.93 16.59 28.89
CA SER A 690 -5.21 17.01 30.29
C SER A 690 -4.29 18.14 30.75
N MET A 691 -3.03 18.15 30.34
CA MET A 691 -2.09 19.23 30.66
C MET A 691 -2.55 20.61 30.18
N PHE A 692 -3.28 20.69 29.07
CA PHE A 692 -3.82 21.96 28.56
C PHE A 692 -5.10 22.39 29.29
N VAL A 693 -5.95 21.42 29.64
CA VAL A 693 -7.16 21.71 30.43
C VAL A 693 -6.78 22.24 31.83
N ASP A 694 -5.74 21.68 32.43
CA ASP A 694 -5.27 22.08 33.76
C ASP A 694 -4.32 23.28 33.77
N GLY A 695 -3.99 23.86 32.58
CA GLY A 695 -3.14 25.06 32.47
C GLY A 695 -1.64 24.83 32.73
N TYR A 696 -1.19 23.60 32.83
CA TYR A 696 0.20 23.24 33.22
C TYR A 696 1.30 23.63 32.24
N ILE A 697 0.99 23.81 30.96
CA ILE A 697 2.02 24.09 29.93
C ILE A 697 2.18 25.59 29.66
N LEU A 698 1.21 26.42 30.02
CA LEU A 698 1.24 27.85 29.75
C LEU A 698 2.14 28.66 30.69
N GLY A 699 2.70 28.07 31.73
CA GLY A 699 3.43 28.74 32.80
C GLY A 699 4.92 28.52 32.93
N GLY A 700 5.58 27.77 32.05
CA GLY A 700 7.03 27.58 32.08
C GLY A 700 7.58 27.02 33.41
N THR A 701 6.80 26.25 34.14
CA THR A 701 7.21 25.63 35.39
C THR A 701 7.71 24.22 35.19
N THR A 702 8.93 24.01 35.58
CA THR A 702 9.62 22.72 35.72
C THR A 702 8.80 21.74 36.55
N TYR A 703 8.60 20.54 36.03
CA TYR A 703 8.10 19.40 36.78
C TYR A 703 9.22 18.81 37.64
N GLU A 704 8.96 18.63 38.92
CA GLU A 704 9.70 17.74 39.81
C GLU A 704 9.38 16.26 39.53
#